data_dbb5679d1f367aef8ed695048c7290fd
#
_entry.id   dbb5679d1f367aef8ed695048c7290fd
#
_cell.length_a   1.000
_cell.length_b   1.000
_cell.length_c   1.000
_cell.angle_alpha   90.00
_cell.angle_beta   90.00
_cell.angle_gamma   90.00
#
_symmetry.space_group_name_H-M   'P 1'
#
loop_
_entity.id
_entity.type
_entity.pdbx_description
1 polymer ?
#
loop_
_entity_poly.entity_id
_entity_poly.type
_entity_poly.pdbx_seq_one_letter_code
_entity_poly.pdbx_strand_id
1 'polypeptide(L)'
;MYHFKKLIFLVSFLSFLFSTEKSFRGKNRDDILHSKIPISFMHQVTQGYDLLPQQLSPVRGGYLIIAREGLVQQGYIDVFAEFKKTQGFDVNVVSLSDSELDVSSIQSYITNHFYEDPMLEYVLLIGDVDGFAEIPSYYYGPENDVTDQKYTHIVGDDYIPDLFIGRISIDSAYELAVIMLKTIAYAREPLAYDQEWLDRALVVAGNYANTPPIPITPKWTSYWLRDELLNLGYSSVDTVFYPPIQQGAPYITEIINNGVGIVNYRGWGDANGWHYPEFHADDVNGLNNGWLTPVFMSYVCNSNDFANSVDPCFSEAMLRGGTTTNPKGGVAFIGPSDLHTSTKYNNVINASMYDAMINYNVHELGPALMAGQFGLVKEFPNQNEPGEAQEFYFHVYNILGDPSLQVYLDTPDSFTINSNDISSSDGYIHLEVSSSSGEPVKDAVIAILNNGQLISKGVTSKSGKYVDNLNTDGLTSIEIYANKGGFIQGHTSKTIDQGTSNQYGLKMVDIHTSSEVSQGINSLGSFVSLNIKLANTLDIMSTGFDGIISFSSGVDPEQKFVSIPSIYEGDSANVVIEGLQILGNEHEYSAIGSIADLNGNELFEIGLKIEPINIIASIIDDGISGLSVFSPTFQIENYSAANYSDINILIQSLSNGVEVIEDNSLSTNQTIPPFSTSLYQTDYTLSIGDIPSGSTITLLFQLQNADSVFYSNNVEFSVGSVSQNVPVSPSEYGYWAYDDTDVDFDLSPTFEWVELDPSFGGSGAN
;
A
#
# COMPACT_ATOMS: atom_id res chain seq x y z
N MET A 1 -0.43 57.62 -25.09
CA MET A 1 0.73 56.73 -25.04
C MET A 1 1.19 56.36 -23.61
N TYR A 2 1.12 57.28 -22.65
CA TYR A 2 1.55 57.02 -21.27
C TYR A 2 0.62 56.08 -20.48
N HIS A 3 -0.67 56.13 -20.77
CA HIS A 3 -1.67 55.24 -20.14
C HIS A 3 -1.67 53.81 -20.74
N PHE A 4 -1.24 53.69 -22.00
CA PHE A 4 -1.16 52.37 -22.64
C PHE A 4 0.05 51.55 -22.15
N LYS A 5 1.17 52.24 -21.84
CA LYS A 5 2.36 51.61 -21.25
C LYS A 5 2.12 51.16 -19.80
N LYS A 6 1.32 51.93 -19.01
CA LYS A 6 0.93 51.49 -17.66
C LYS A 6 -0.04 50.32 -17.67
N LEU A 7 -0.92 50.19 -18.67
CA LEU A 7 -1.80 49.06 -18.81
C LEU A 7 -1.07 47.78 -19.24
N ILE A 8 -0.06 47.91 -20.12
CA ILE A 8 0.78 46.77 -20.53
C ILE A 8 1.66 46.32 -19.36
N PHE A 9 2.16 47.27 -18.54
CA PHE A 9 2.93 46.91 -17.33
C PHE A 9 2.06 46.29 -16.23
N LEU A 10 0.81 46.70 -16.11
CA LEU A 10 -0.14 46.11 -15.15
C LEU A 10 -0.61 44.72 -15.60
N VAL A 11 -0.78 44.50 -16.91
CA VAL A 11 -1.17 43.21 -17.47
C VAL A 11 0.00 42.23 -17.46
N SER A 12 1.25 42.69 -17.67
CA SER A 12 2.43 41.84 -17.49
C SER A 12 2.73 41.58 -16.01
N PHE A 13 2.43 42.50 -15.09
CA PHE A 13 2.60 42.26 -13.66
C PHE A 13 1.50 41.35 -13.09
N LEU A 14 0.27 41.37 -13.66
CA LEU A 14 -0.76 40.39 -13.33
C LEU A 14 -0.52 39.01 -13.95
N SER A 15 0.27 38.91 -15.02
CA SER A 15 0.69 37.61 -15.55
C SER A 15 1.91 37.01 -14.81
N PHE A 16 2.60 37.79 -13.99
CA PHE A 16 3.65 37.30 -13.08
C PHE A 16 3.14 36.98 -11.68
N LEU A 17 1.90 37.36 -11.34
CA LEU A 17 1.27 36.98 -10.06
C LEU A 17 0.52 35.64 -10.11
N PHE A 18 0.41 35.07 -11.27
CA PHE A 18 0.07 33.67 -11.47
C PHE A 18 1.32 33.01 -12.06
N SER A 19 2.30 32.68 -11.21
CA SER A 19 3.11 31.51 -11.43
C SER A 19 2.11 30.37 -11.47
N THR A 20 1.54 30.11 -12.62
CA THR A 20 0.86 28.86 -12.89
C THR A 20 1.98 27.82 -12.81
N GLU A 21 2.14 27.21 -11.65
CA GLU A 21 2.65 25.83 -11.65
C GLU A 21 1.95 25.18 -12.82
N LYS A 22 2.69 24.62 -13.75
CA LYS A 22 2.13 24.02 -14.94
C LYS A 22 1.15 22.95 -14.45
N SER A 23 -0.14 23.19 -14.70
CA SER A 23 -1.16 22.27 -14.27
C SER A 23 -1.02 20.99 -15.07
N PHE A 24 -0.91 19.88 -14.39
CA PHE A 24 -0.88 18.57 -14.94
C PHE A 24 -2.29 18.24 -15.45
N ARG A 25 -2.51 18.26 -16.78
CA ARG A 25 -3.86 18.14 -17.39
C ARG A 25 -4.94 18.98 -16.67
N GLY A 26 -4.58 20.19 -16.22
CA GLY A 26 -5.49 21.07 -15.52
C GLY A 26 -5.56 20.89 -14.00
N LYS A 27 -4.80 19.96 -13.43
CA LYS A 27 -4.63 19.78 -11.97
C LYS A 27 -3.27 20.27 -11.52
N ASN A 28 -3.19 20.84 -10.33
CA ASN A 28 -1.91 21.14 -9.69
C ASN A 28 -1.22 19.86 -9.27
N ARG A 29 0.11 19.90 -9.12
CA ARG A 29 0.91 18.77 -8.64
C ARG A 29 0.38 18.21 -7.32
N ASP A 30 -0.01 19.08 -6.40
CA ASP A 30 -0.57 18.70 -5.10
C ASP A 30 -1.94 18.02 -5.25
N ASP A 31 -2.79 18.46 -6.19
CA ASP A 31 -4.07 17.81 -6.49
C ASP A 31 -3.88 16.38 -7.01
N ILE A 32 -2.77 16.12 -7.71
CA ILE A 32 -2.44 14.80 -8.23
C ILE A 32 -1.92 13.91 -7.10
N LEU A 33 -1.04 14.42 -6.25
CA LEU A 33 -0.50 13.70 -5.09
C LEU A 33 -1.59 13.42 -4.03
N HIS A 34 -2.67 14.21 -4.03
CA HIS A 34 -3.85 14.02 -3.19
C HIS A 34 -5.03 13.36 -3.92
N SER A 35 -4.92 13.05 -5.22
CA SER A 35 -5.87 12.16 -5.86
C SER A 35 -5.76 10.76 -5.25
N LYS A 36 -6.84 9.97 -5.28
CA LYS A 36 -6.95 8.68 -4.58
C LYS A 36 -5.77 7.76 -4.88
N ILE A 37 -4.68 7.92 -4.15
CA ILE A 37 -3.58 6.98 -4.14
C ILE A 37 -4.05 5.73 -3.37
N PRO A 38 -3.76 4.52 -3.85
CA PRO A 38 -4.14 3.29 -3.16
C PRO A 38 -3.70 3.29 -1.70
N ILE A 39 -4.58 2.83 -0.80
CA ILE A 39 -4.33 2.88 0.65
C ILE A 39 -3.09 2.09 1.08
N SER A 40 -2.79 1.00 0.38
CA SER A 40 -1.57 0.22 0.62
C SER A 40 -0.30 1.01 0.31
N PHE A 41 -0.30 1.83 -0.75
CA PHE A 41 0.80 2.73 -1.05
C PHE A 41 0.92 3.82 0.02
N MET A 42 -0.19 4.46 0.39
CA MET A 42 -0.21 5.47 1.45
C MET A 42 0.31 4.91 2.77
N HIS A 43 -0.12 3.70 3.15
CA HIS A 43 0.38 3.03 4.33
C HIS A 43 1.90 2.82 4.29
N GLN A 44 2.45 2.35 3.18
CA GLN A 44 3.88 2.09 3.02
C GLN A 44 4.69 3.40 2.98
N VAL A 45 4.18 4.43 2.31
CA VAL A 45 4.81 5.75 2.22
C VAL A 45 4.81 6.46 3.58
N THR A 46 3.72 6.38 4.36
CA THR A 46 3.67 7.03 5.69
C THR A 46 4.65 6.45 6.70
N GLN A 47 5.12 5.23 6.49
CA GLN A 47 6.16 4.67 7.35
C GLN A 47 7.56 5.24 7.08
N GLY A 48 7.78 5.86 5.95
CA GLY A 48 9.11 6.24 5.51
C GLY A 48 9.32 7.69 5.10
N TYR A 49 8.30 8.35 4.61
CA TYR A 49 8.42 9.78 4.30
C TYR A 49 7.90 10.58 5.49
N ASP A 50 8.76 11.38 6.14
CA ASP A 50 8.38 12.35 7.18
C ASP A 50 7.33 13.39 6.70
N LEU A 51 6.89 13.28 5.45
CA LEU A 51 5.92 14.15 4.81
C LEU A 51 4.47 13.87 5.20
N LEU A 52 4.18 12.68 5.74
CA LEU A 52 2.84 12.33 6.23
C LEU A 52 2.96 11.94 7.71
N PRO A 53 2.46 12.77 8.61
CA PRO A 53 2.68 12.62 10.05
C PRO A 53 1.95 11.44 10.69
N GLN A 54 1.33 10.53 9.90
CA GLN A 54 0.50 9.47 10.42
C GLN A 54 0.79 8.12 9.80
N GLN A 55 0.89 7.13 10.67
CA GLN A 55 0.95 5.73 10.26
C GLN A 55 -0.47 5.23 10.04
N LEU A 56 -0.86 5.09 8.77
CA LEU A 56 -2.05 4.32 8.44
C LEU A 56 -1.80 2.84 8.74
N SER A 57 -2.76 2.17 9.32
CA SER A 57 -2.68 0.72 9.51
C SER A 57 -2.96 -0.01 8.20
N PRO A 58 -2.26 -1.11 7.89
CA PRO A 58 -2.42 -1.85 6.63
C PRO A 58 -3.69 -2.69 6.66
N VAL A 59 -4.85 -2.03 6.62
CA VAL A 59 -6.13 -2.72 6.48
C VAL A 59 -6.23 -3.20 5.04
N ARG A 60 -6.13 -4.51 4.81
CA ARG A 60 -6.25 -5.09 3.48
C ARG A 60 -7.66 -4.91 2.93
N GLY A 61 -7.75 -4.47 1.70
CA GLY A 61 -8.98 -4.28 0.96
C GLY A 61 -9.24 -5.38 -0.07
N GLY A 62 -9.81 -4.99 -1.21
CA GLY A 62 -10.20 -5.89 -2.28
C GLY A 62 -9.05 -6.28 -3.22
N TYR A 63 -9.15 -7.49 -3.74
CA TYR A 63 -8.30 -8.02 -4.80
C TYR A 63 -9.17 -8.58 -5.92
N LEU A 64 -9.16 -7.95 -7.09
CA LEU A 64 -9.97 -8.33 -8.24
C LEU A 64 -9.17 -9.18 -9.21
N ILE A 65 -9.63 -10.40 -9.48
CA ILE A 65 -9.05 -11.30 -10.49
C ILE A 65 -9.98 -11.34 -11.69
N ILE A 66 -9.44 -11.10 -12.87
CA ILE A 66 -10.19 -11.13 -14.13
C ILE A 66 -9.59 -12.23 -15.02
N ALA A 67 -10.42 -13.19 -15.44
CA ALA A 67 -10.00 -14.32 -16.25
C ALA A 67 -11.11 -14.78 -17.19
N ARG A 68 -10.75 -15.52 -18.23
CA ARG A 68 -11.74 -16.16 -19.11
C ARG A 68 -12.58 -17.20 -18.37
N GLU A 69 -13.86 -17.29 -18.78
CA GLU A 69 -14.84 -18.21 -18.24
C GLU A 69 -14.34 -19.66 -18.19
N GLY A 70 -13.65 -20.13 -19.23
CA GLY A 70 -13.11 -21.47 -19.26
C GLY A 70 -12.10 -21.80 -18.17
N LEU A 71 -11.28 -20.84 -17.73
CA LEU A 71 -10.35 -21.01 -16.62
C LEU A 71 -11.08 -20.99 -15.27
N VAL A 72 -12.03 -20.09 -15.11
CA VAL A 72 -12.81 -19.95 -13.88
C VAL A 72 -13.70 -21.19 -13.63
N GLN A 73 -14.47 -21.61 -14.63
CA GLN A 73 -15.37 -22.78 -14.51
C GLN A 73 -14.65 -24.11 -14.25
N GLN A 74 -13.37 -24.22 -14.63
CA GLN A 74 -12.57 -25.42 -14.36
C GLN A 74 -11.83 -25.36 -13.01
N GLY A 75 -12.02 -24.29 -12.23
CA GLY A 75 -11.43 -24.13 -10.91
C GLY A 75 -9.91 -23.84 -10.93
N TYR A 76 -9.35 -23.44 -12.06
CA TYR A 76 -7.90 -23.16 -12.14
C TYR A 76 -7.49 -21.90 -11.37
N ILE A 77 -8.44 -21.01 -11.10
CA ILE A 77 -8.21 -19.76 -10.37
C ILE A 77 -8.38 -19.92 -8.85
N ASP A 78 -9.14 -20.94 -8.41
CA ASP A 78 -9.56 -21.08 -7.02
C ASP A 78 -8.40 -21.14 -6.03
N VAL A 79 -7.34 -21.88 -6.37
CA VAL A 79 -6.15 -22.02 -5.51
C VAL A 79 -5.46 -20.67 -5.27
N PHE A 80 -5.39 -19.84 -6.31
CA PHE A 80 -4.79 -18.51 -6.18
C PHE A 80 -5.71 -17.54 -5.43
N ALA A 81 -7.01 -17.58 -5.70
CA ALA A 81 -7.99 -16.79 -4.99
C ALA A 81 -8.00 -17.14 -3.48
N GLU A 82 -7.93 -18.43 -3.13
CA GLU A 82 -7.80 -18.87 -1.74
C GLU A 82 -6.48 -18.37 -1.12
N PHE A 83 -5.37 -18.48 -1.85
CA PHE A 83 -4.08 -17.93 -1.40
C PHE A 83 -4.17 -16.44 -1.08
N LYS A 84 -4.82 -15.63 -1.93
CA LYS A 84 -4.99 -14.19 -1.67
C LYS A 84 -5.86 -13.91 -0.43
N LYS A 85 -6.89 -14.75 -0.17
CA LYS A 85 -7.66 -14.68 1.08
C LYS A 85 -6.79 -14.95 2.31
N THR A 86 -5.80 -15.83 2.22
CA THR A 86 -4.85 -16.06 3.33
C THR A 86 -3.94 -14.86 3.59
N GLN A 87 -3.84 -13.95 2.63
CA GLN A 87 -3.14 -12.67 2.78
C GLN A 87 -4.03 -11.54 3.32
N GLY A 88 -5.30 -11.83 3.61
CA GLY A 88 -6.26 -10.88 4.18
C GLY A 88 -7.06 -10.08 3.15
N PHE A 89 -6.95 -10.40 1.86
CA PHE A 89 -7.72 -9.71 0.83
C PHE A 89 -9.17 -10.22 0.73
N ASP A 90 -10.10 -9.31 0.44
CA ASP A 90 -11.43 -9.64 -0.06
C ASP A 90 -11.33 -9.91 -1.56
N VAL A 91 -11.41 -11.19 -1.92
CA VAL A 91 -11.12 -11.63 -3.30
C VAL A 91 -12.39 -11.76 -4.10
N ASN A 92 -12.46 -11.04 -5.21
CA ASN A 92 -13.50 -11.15 -6.23
C ASN A 92 -12.92 -11.71 -7.53
N VAL A 93 -13.63 -12.66 -8.16
CA VAL A 93 -13.24 -13.26 -9.44
C VAL A 93 -14.29 -12.92 -10.49
N VAL A 94 -13.88 -12.19 -11.52
CA VAL A 94 -14.70 -11.89 -12.70
C VAL A 94 -14.40 -12.92 -13.79
N SER A 95 -15.47 -13.54 -14.28
CA SER A 95 -15.45 -14.57 -15.33
C SER A 95 -15.92 -13.95 -16.63
N LEU A 96 -15.02 -13.75 -17.60
CA LEU A 96 -15.33 -13.14 -18.90
C LEU A 96 -15.77 -14.17 -19.94
N SER A 97 -16.95 -13.97 -20.51
CA SER A 97 -17.43 -14.68 -21.69
C SER A 97 -16.81 -14.13 -22.98
N ASP A 98 -16.91 -14.85 -24.09
CA ASP A 98 -16.40 -14.39 -25.40
C ASP A 98 -16.97 -13.04 -25.85
N SER A 99 -18.16 -12.67 -25.40
CA SER A 99 -18.80 -11.39 -25.74
C SER A 99 -18.32 -10.20 -24.90
N GLU A 100 -17.51 -10.45 -23.89
CA GLU A 100 -16.98 -9.47 -22.93
C GLU A 100 -15.46 -9.29 -23.07
N LEU A 101 -14.86 -9.93 -24.06
CA LEU A 101 -13.42 -9.85 -24.36
C LEU A 101 -13.09 -8.59 -25.17
N ASP A 102 -13.32 -7.46 -24.58
CA ASP A 102 -12.91 -6.15 -25.10
C ASP A 102 -12.50 -5.22 -23.95
N VAL A 103 -11.64 -4.25 -24.27
CA VAL A 103 -11.09 -3.33 -23.26
C VAL A 103 -12.15 -2.52 -22.54
N SER A 104 -13.28 -2.20 -23.19
CA SER A 104 -14.34 -1.38 -22.58
C SER A 104 -15.15 -2.18 -21.56
N SER A 105 -15.39 -3.45 -21.81
CA SER A 105 -16.04 -4.37 -20.85
C SER A 105 -15.17 -4.58 -19.62
N ILE A 106 -13.88 -4.86 -19.81
CA ILE A 106 -12.91 -5.04 -18.70
C ILE A 106 -12.81 -3.75 -17.89
N GLN A 107 -12.66 -2.59 -18.54
CA GLN A 107 -12.64 -1.30 -17.86
C GLN A 107 -13.89 -1.07 -17.02
N SER A 108 -15.05 -1.45 -17.55
CA SER A 108 -16.33 -1.30 -16.85
C SER A 108 -16.39 -2.18 -15.59
N TYR A 109 -15.91 -3.41 -15.66
CA TYR A 109 -15.83 -4.29 -14.49
C TYR A 109 -14.93 -3.70 -13.42
N ILE A 110 -13.72 -3.26 -13.77
CA ILE A 110 -12.77 -2.67 -12.82
C ILE A 110 -13.37 -1.41 -12.19
N THR A 111 -13.92 -0.51 -13.02
CA THR A 111 -14.53 0.74 -12.56
C THR A 111 -15.72 0.49 -11.62
N ASN A 112 -16.60 -0.45 -11.96
CA ASN A 112 -17.75 -0.77 -11.11
C ASN A 112 -17.31 -1.35 -9.76
N HIS A 113 -16.36 -2.29 -9.75
CA HIS A 113 -15.82 -2.85 -8.50
C HIS A 113 -15.13 -1.79 -7.66
N PHE A 114 -14.39 -0.86 -8.27
CA PHE A 114 -13.76 0.25 -7.56
C PHE A 114 -14.76 1.15 -6.83
N TYR A 115 -15.93 1.42 -7.45
CA TYR A 115 -16.96 2.22 -6.78
C TYR A 115 -17.84 1.42 -5.82
N GLU A 116 -17.97 0.10 -6.01
CA GLU A 116 -18.69 -0.80 -5.10
C GLU A 116 -17.86 -1.16 -3.87
N ASP A 117 -16.55 -1.33 -4.04
CA ASP A 117 -15.58 -1.60 -2.98
C ASP A 117 -14.55 -0.46 -2.89
N PRO A 118 -14.77 0.53 -2.02
CA PRO A 118 -13.84 1.65 -1.84
C PRO A 118 -12.45 1.24 -1.35
N MET A 119 -12.30 0.00 -0.89
CA MET A 119 -11.04 -0.60 -0.45
C MET A 119 -10.38 -1.48 -1.50
N LEU A 120 -10.90 -1.54 -2.74
CA LEU A 120 -10.24 -2.27 -3.82
C LEU A 120 -8.83 -1.73 -4.02
N GLU A 121 -7.82 -2.59 -3.92
CA GLU A 121 -6.40 -2.23 -4.00
C GLU A 121 -5.74 -2.75 -5.28
N TYR A 122 -6.01 -4.00 -5.63
CA TYR A 122 -5.29 -4.74 -6.66
C TYR A 122 -6.20 -5.34 -7.72
N VAL A 123 -5.70 -5.32 -8.95
CA VAL A 123 -6.30 -6.03 -10.10
C VAL A 123 -5.27 -6.99 -10.68
N LEU A 124 -5.67 -8.22 -10.93
CA LEU A 124 -4.86 -9.22 -11.62
C LEU A 124 -5.59 -9.71 -12.87
N LEU A 125 -4.98 -9.48 -14.02
CA LEU A 125 -5.44 -10.03 -15.30
C LEU A 125 -4.78 -11.40 -15.54
N ILE A 126 -5.57 -12.45 -15.81
CA ILE A 126 -5.04 -13.78 -16.07
C ILE A 126 -5.31 -14.18 -17.52
N GLY A 127 -4.30 -14.06 -18.34
CA GLY A 127 -4.30 -14.36 -19.76
C GLY A 127 -3.36 -13.46 -20.54
N ASP A 128 -3.00 -13.91 -21.75
CA ASP A 128 -2.27 -13.12 -22.72
C ASP A 128 -3.20 -12.13 -23.45
N VAL A 129 -2.67 -11.29 -24.33
CA VAL A 129 -3.48 -10.35 -25.12
C VAL A 129 -4.24 -11.04 -26.25
N ASP A 130 -3.87 -12.27 -26.59
CA ASP A 130 -4.53 -13.11 -27.57
C ASP A 130 -4.51 -14.60 -27.17
N GLY A 131 -4.94 -15.50 -28.07
CA GLY A 131 -4.80 -16.95 -27.89
C GLY A 131 -5.82 -17.59 -26.95
N PHE A 132 -5.38 -18.67 -26.28
CA PHE A 132 -6.25 -19.54 -25.46
C PHE A 132 -6.91 -18.82 -24.28
N ALA A 133 -6.17 -17.96 -23.61
CA ALA A 133 -6.60 -17.27 -22.40
C ALA A 133 -6.67 -15.76 -22.63
N GLU A 134 -7.09 -15.34 -23.82
CA GLU A 134 -7.09 -13.92 -24.22
C GLU A 134 -7.76 -13.00 -23.21
N ILE A 135 -7.02 -11.99 -22.77
CA ILE A 135 -7.48 -10.82 -22.01
C ILE A 135 -6.91 -9.59 -22.70
N PRO A 136 -7.69 -8.88 -23.51
CA PRO A 136 -7.24 -7.68 -24.23
C PRO A 136 -6.58 -6.66 -23.34
N SER A 137 -5.70 -5.83 -23.91
CA SER A 137 -5.05 -4.73 -23.25
C SER A 137 -5.22 -3.43 -24.02
N TYR A 138 -4.95 -2.30 -23.39
CA TYR A 138 -4.81 -1.02 -24.06
C TYR A 138 -3.45 -0.90 -24.75
N TYR A 139 -3.37 0.09 -25.64
CA TYR A 139 -2.13 0.48 -26.29
C TYR A 139 -1.94 1.99 -26.15
N TYR A 140 -0.69 2.42 -25.96
CA TYR A 140 -0.33 3.80 -25.77
C TYR A 140 0.67 4.28 -26.81
N GLY A 141 0.60 5.59 -27.14
CA GLY A 141 1.55 6.27 -27.99
C GLY A 141 1.51 5.88 -29.48
N PRO A 142 2.42 6.46 -30.27
CA PRO A 142 2.44 6.26 -31.72
C PRO A 142 2.97 4.87 -32.15
N GLU A 143 3.65 4.16 -31.26
CA GLU A 143 4.22 2.83 -31.52
C GLU A 143 3.27 1.70 -31.10
N ASN A 144 2.13 2.03 -30.48
CA ASN A 144 1.16 1.08 -29.94
C ASN A 144 1.77 0.18 -28.86
N ASP A 145 2.43 0.78 -27.87
CA ASP A 145 2.99 0.06 -26.73
C ASP A 145 1.88 -0.51 -25.85
N VAL A 146 1.93 -1.79 -25.56
CA VAL A 146 0.92 -2.44 -24.73
C VAL A 146 0.96 -1.93 -23.30
N THR A 147 -0.22 -1.67 -22.72
CA THR A 147 -0.33 -1.14 -21.37
C THR A 147 -1.56 -1.63 -20.63
N ASP A 148 -1.37 -2.28 -19.49
CA ASP A 148 -2.46 -2.58 -18.57
C ASP A 148 -2.73 -1.42 -17.59
N GLN A 149 -1.79 -0.50 -17.42
CA GLN A 149 -1.92 0.63 -16.48
C GLN A 149 -3.16 1.49 -16.75
N LYS A 150 -3.55 1.61 -18.02
CA LYS A 150 -4.73 2.41 -18.39
C LYS A 150 -6.04 1.90 -17.79
N TYR A 151 -6.12 0.62 -17.43
CA TYR A 151 -7.28 0.06 -16.73
C TYR A 151 -7.46 0.64 -15.32
N THR A 152 -6.41 1.20 -14.75
CA THR A 152 -6.41 1.75 -13.38
C THR A 152 -6.68 3.25 -13.31
N HIS A 153 -6.87 3.92 -14.45
CA HIS A 153 -7.19 5.36 -14.52
C HIS A 153 -8.70 5.54 -14.40
N ILE A 154 -9.23 5.64 -13.19
CA ILE A 154 -10.67 5.63 -12.92
C ILE A 154 -11.15 7.01 -12.45
N VAL A 155 -10.42 7.65 -11.54
CA VAL A 155 -10.79 8.91 -10.91
C VAL A 155 -10.02 10.07 -11.55
N GLY A 156 -10.74 11.08 -12.02
CA GLY A 156 -10.10 12.24 -12.62
C GLY A 156 -9.79 12.08 -14.11
N ASP A 157 -8.96 12.96 -14.63
CA ASP A 157 -8.48 12.97 -16.02
C ASP A 157 -6.94 13.09 -16.02
N ASP A 158 -6.30 12.21 -15.25
CA ASP A 158 -4.86 12.09 -15.16
C ASP A 158 -4.40 10.66 -15.49
N TYR A 159 -3.10 10.39 -15.40
CA TYR A 159 -2.48 9.10 -15.70
C TYR A 159 -1.90 8.43 -14.46
N ILE A 160 -2.22 8.92 -13.27
CA ILE A 160 -1.82 8.27 -12.02
C ILE A 160 -2.78 7.12 -11.75
N PRO A 161 -2.28 5.91 -11.51
CA PRO A 161 -3.12 4.77 -11.21
C PRO A 161 -3.90 4.96 -9.91
N ASP A 162 -5.20 4.63 -9.91
CA ASP A 162 -6.06 4.55 -8.71
C ASP A 162 -6.02 3.17 -8.06
N LEU A 163 -5.43 2.19 -8.74
CA LEU A 163 -5.28 0.79 -8.33
C LEU A 163 -3.91 0.27 -8.78
N PHE A 164 -3.46 -0.81 -8.19
CA PHE A 164 -2.30 -1.55 -8.67
C PHE A 164 -2.74 -2.69 -9.58
N ILE A 165 -2.09 -2.85 -10.73
CA ILE A 165 -2.43 -3.87 -11.70
C ILE A 165 -1.22 -4.72 -12.07
N GLY A 166 -1.47 -6.01 -12.30
CA GLY A 166 -0.50 -6.93 -12.87
C GLY A 166 -1.18 -7.94 -13.79
N ARG A 167 -0.37 -8.65 -14.56
CA ARG A 167 -0.83 -9.66 -15.51
C ARG A 167 -0.08 -10.98 -15.32
N ILE A 168 -0.81 -12.09 -15.33
CA ILE A 168 -0.25 -13.42 -15.55
C ILE A 168 -0.53 -13.78 -17.00
N SER A 169 0.44 -13.48 -17.90
CA SER A 169 0.34 -13.81 -19.32
C SER A 169 0.61 -15.28 -19.54
N ILE A 170 -0.32 -16.00 -20.19
CA ILE A 170 -0.29 -17.45 -20.39
C ILE A 170 -0.94 -17.88 -21.70
N ASP A 171 -0.42 -18.97 -22.29
CA ASP A 171 -1.00 -19.70 -23.43
C ASP A 171 -1.67 -21.01 -23.04
N SER A 172 -1.55 -21.41 -21.78
CA SER A 172 -2.14 -22.66 -21.30
C SER A 172 -2.44 -22.64 -19.80
N ALA A 173 -3.41 -23.44 -19.37
CA ALA A 173 -3.68 -23.66 -17.94
C ALA A 173 -2.47 -24.29 -17.19
N TYR A 174 -1.57 -24.96 -17.92
CA TYR A 174 -0.37 -25.52 -17.33
C TYR A 174 0.63 -24.42 -16.93
N GLU A 175 0.84 -23.43 -17.75
CA GLU A 175 1.67 -22.26 -17.45
C GLU A 175 1.10 -21.47 -16.28
N LEU A 176 -0.24 -21.29 -16.25
CA LEU A 176 -0.91 -20.71 -15.10
C LEU A 176 -0.53 -21.44 -13.80
N ALA A 177 -0.62 -22.78 -13.81
CA ALA A 177 -0.27 -23.57 -12.64
C ALA A 177 1.21 -23.39 -12.23
N VAL A 178 2.14 -23.31 -13.20
CA VAL A 178 3.56 -23.07 -12.92
C VAL A 178 3.76 -21.70 -12.26
N ILE A 179 3.17 -20.64 -12.81
CA ILE A 179 3.35 -19.28 -12.31
C ILE A 179 2.71 -19.13 -10.91
N MET A 180 1.49 -19.62 -10.73
CA MET A 180 0.81 -19.55 -9.43
C MET A 180 1.56 -20.31 -8.33
N LEU A 181 2.11 -21.50 -8.64
CA LEU A 181 2.89 -22.26 -7.68
C LEU A 181 4.21 -21.56 -7.32
N LYS A 182 4.89 -20.91 -8.27
CA LYS A 182 6.06 -20.05 -7.97
C LYS A 182 5.68 -18.96 -6.98
N THR A 183 4.60 -18.23 -7.24
CA THR A 183 4.13 -17.12 -6.39
C THR A 183 3.80 -17.60 -4.97
N ILE A 184 3.07 -18.71 -4.85
CA ILE A 184 2.68 -19.26 -3.56
C ILE A 184 3.92 -19.78 -2.79
N ALA A 185 4.82 -20.52 -3.46
CA ALA A 185 6.03 -21.02 -2.83
C ALA A 185 6.96 -19.90 -2.37
N TYR A 186 7.12 -18.85 -3.18
CA TYR A 186 7.91 -17.67 -2.83
C TYR A 186 7.38 -16.98 -1.56
N ALA A 187 6.07 -16.91 -1.38
CA ALA A 187 5.46 -16.28 -0.21
C ALA A 187 5.48 -17.17 1.05
N ARG A 188 5.32 -18.49 0.90
CA ARG A 188 5.10 -19.42 2.01
C ARG A 188 6.34 -20.21 2.43
N GLU A 189 7.16 -20.57 1.46
CA GLU A 189 8.28 -21.50 1.66
C GLU A 189 9.57 -21.02 0.97
N PRO A 190 9.89 -19.71 0.99
CA PRO A 190 11.02 -19.19 0.23
C PRO A 190 12.37 -19.83 0.62
N LEU A 191 12.51 -20.24 1.86
CA LEU A 191 13.77 -20.81 2.40
C LEU A 191 13.80 -22.34 2.38
N ALA A 192 12.83 -23.03 1.74
CA ALA A 192 12.73 -24.48 1.78
C ALA A 192 13.91 -25.20 1.08
N TYR A 193 14.50 -24.57 0.06
CA TYR A 193 15.57 -25.17 -0.76
C TYR A 193 16.94 -24.56 -0.55
N ASP A 194 17.02 -23.31 -0.15
CA ASP A 194 18.24 -22.58 0.20
C ASP A 194 17.87 -21.50 1.23
N GLN A 195 18.65 -21.39 2.29
CA GLN A 195 18.40 -20.47 3.41
C GLN A 195 18.94 -19.05 3.14
N GLU A 196 19.83 -18.91 2.15
CA GLU A 196 20.61 -17.69 1.93
C GLU A 196 20.39 -17.04 0.55
N TRP A 197 19.53 -17.62 -0.32
CA TRP A 197 19.41 -17.13 -1.69
C TRP A 197 18.76 -15.73 -1.80
N LEU A 198 17.96 -15.34 -0.80
CA LEU A 198 17.26 -14.05 -0.78
C LEU A 198 18.17 -12.88 -0.36
N ASP A 199 19.31 -13.17 0.27
CA ASP A 199 20.34 -12.17 0.59
C ASP A 199 21.45 -12.09 -0.48
N ARG A 200 21.23 -12.72 -1.64
CA ARG A 200 22.08 -12.64 -2.83
C ARG A 200 21.35 -11.95 -3.96
N ALA A 201 22.06 -11.15 -4.75
CA ALA A 201 21.50 -10.46 -5.90
C ALA A 201 22.40 -10.53 -7.14
N LEU A 202 21.80 -10.38 -8.30
CA LEU A 202 22.49 -10.22 -9.57
C LEU A 202 22.17 -8.86 -10.18
N VAL A 203 23.21 -8.07 -10.43
CA VAL A 203 23.12 -6.79 -11.12
C VAL A 203 23.80 -6.88 -12.46
N VAL A 204 23.03 -6.71 -13.54
CA VAL A 204 23.51 -6.79 -14.91
C VAL A 204 23.45 -5.40 -15.56
N ALA A 205 24.53 -4.96 -16.20
CA ALA A 205 24.52 -3.68 -16.88
C ALA A 205 25.48 -3.61 -18.07
N GLY A 206 25.13 -2.76 -19.04
CA GLY A 206 25.99 -2.55 -20.18
C GLY A 206 25.85 -1.23 -20.89
N ASN A 207 26.99 -0.81 -21.45
CA ASN A 207 27.02 0.32 -22.36
C ASN A 207 26.49 -0.14 -23.73
N TYR A 208 25.50 0.54 -24.28
CA TYR A 208 24.86 0.16 -25.55
C TYR A 208 25.38 0.95 -26.78
N ALA A 209 26.34 1.84 -26.60
CA ALA A 209 26.99 2.54 -27.69
C ALA A 209 28.52 2.54 -27.53
N ASN A 210 29.23 2.40 -28.65
CA ASN A 210 30.69 2.36 -28.72
C ASN A 210 31.31 3.69 -29.19
N THR A 211 30.49 4.66 -29.58
CA THR A 211 30.91 5.98 -30.02
C THR A 211 30.41 7.06 -29.05
N PRO A 212 31.19 8.09 -28.77
CA PRO A 212 30.77 9.18 -27.91
C PRO A 212 29.50 9.90 -28.40
N PRO A 213 28.59 10.30 -27.48
CA PRO A 213 28.67 10.03 -26.04
C PRO A 213 28.38 8.55 -25.70
N ILE A 214 29.29 7.92 -24.97
CA ILE A 214 29.10 6.55 -24.51
C ILE A 214 28.19 6.58 -23.27
N PRO A 215 27.03 5.90 -23.27
CA PRO A 215 26.16 5.91 -22.11
C PRO A 215 26.75 5.05 -20.99
N ILE A 216 27.32 5.70 -19.99
CA ILE A 216 27.95 5.04 -18.84
C ILE A 216 27.04 4.94 -17.62
N THR A 217 25.96 5.70 -17.59
CA THR A 217 25.00 5.76 -16.48
C THR A 217 24.32 4.44 -16.16
N PRO A 218 24.00 3.53 -17.12
CA PRO A 218 23.52 2.20 -16.79
C PRO A 218 24.43 1.43 -15.82
N LYS A 219 25.74 1.49 -16.03
CA LYS A 219 26.71 0.84 -15.12
C LYS A 219 26.84 1.60 -13.81
N TRP A 220 26.76 2.90 -13.80
CA TRP A 220 26.87 3.70 -12.57
C TRP A 220 25.65 3.50 -11.67
N THR A 221 24.46 3.54 -12.20
CA THR A 221 23.24 3.20 -11.47
C THR A 221 23.34 1.79 -10.88
N SER A 222 23.92 0.86 -11.64
CA SER A 222 24.12 -0.52 -11.21
C SER A 222 25.21 -0.68 -10.15
N TYR A 223 26.27 0.12 -10.18
CA TYR A 223 27.25 0.18 -9.09
C TYR A 223 26.65 0.75 -7.81
N TRP A 224 25.86 1.84 -7.94
CA TRP A 224 25.14 2.40 -6.81
C TRP A 224 24.22 1.33 -6.18
N LEU A 225 23.39 0.67 -6.97
CA LEU A 225 22.48 -0.37 -6.47
C LEU A 225 23.25 -1.52 -5.78
N ARG A 226 24.35 -1.98 -6.38
CA ARG A 226 25.19 -3.00 -5.75
C ARG A 226 25.66 -2.54 -4.36
N ASP A 227 26.13 -1.31 -4.27
CA ASP A 227 26.68 -0.77 -3.03
C ASP A 227 25.58 -0.58 -1.99
N GLU A 228 24.38 -0.14 -2.38
CA GLU A 228 23.21 -0.05 -1.48
C GLU A 228 22.77 -1.42 -0.96
N LEU A 229 22.68 -2.44 -1.81
CA LEU A 229 22.32 -3.80 -1.38
C LEU A 229 23.38 -4.39 -0.44
N LEU A 230 24.68 -4.17 -0.71
CA LEU A 230 25.75 -4.60 0.21
C LEU A 230 25.69 -3.84 1.55
N ASN A 231 25.36 -2.53 1.54
CA ASN A 231 25.17 -1.75 2.76
C ASN A 231 23.95 -2.22 3.57
N LEU A 232 22.91 -2.68 2.87
CA LEU A 232 21.70 -3.25 3.51
C LEU A 232 22.01 -4.58 4.21
N GLY A 233 23.05 -5.30 3.78
CA GLY A 233 23.47 -6.56 4.42
C GLY A 233 23.52 -7.79 3.50
N TYR A 234 23.29 -7.60 2.18
CA TYR A 234 23.41 -8.71 1.24
C TYR A 234 24.76 -9.41 1.35
N SER A 235 24.75 -10.72 1.42
CA SER A 235 25.97 -11.56 1.52
C SER A 235 26.78 -11.53 0.23
N SER A 236 26.12 -11.39 -0.93
CA SER A 236 26.76 -11.15 -2.21
C SER A 236 25.86 -10.41 -3.19
N VAL A 237 26.49 -9.55 -3.98
CA VAL A 237 25.86 -8.91 -5.15
C VAL A 237 26.76 -9.14 -6.36
N ASP A 238 26.42 -10.15 -7.13
CA ASP A 238 27.16 -10.51 -8.33
C ASP A 238 26.89 -9.51 -9.46
N THR A 239 27.92 -9.23 -10.28
CA THR A 239 27.81 -8.27 -11.37
C THR A 239 28.24 -8.87 -12.70
N VAL A 240 27.43 -8.68 -13.74
CA VAL A 240 27.76 -9.06 -15.12
C VAL A 240 27.67 -7.82 -16.00
N PHE A 241 28.82 -7.20 -16.29
CA PHE A 241 28.89 -5.91 -16.95
C PHE A 241 29.54 -5.93 -18.33
N TYR A 242 28.95 -5.20 -19.29
CA TYR A 242 29.53 -4.93 -20.59
C TYR A 242 30.03 -3.46 -20.68
N PRO A 243 31.24 -3.19 -21.22
CA PRO A 243 32.33 -4.15 -21.37
C PRO A 243 32.89 -4.63 -20.02
N PRO A 244 33.55 -5.79 -19.90
CA PRO A 244 34.06 -6.61 -21.02
C PRO A 244 33.13 -7.74 -21.47
N ILE A 245 32.09 -8.10 -20.69
CA ILE A 245 31.29 -9.30 -20.94
C ILE A 245 30.22 -9.01 -21.98
N GLN A 246 30.38 -9.53 -23.21
CA GLN A 246 29.35 -9.40 -24.24
C GLN A 246 28.36 -10.58 -24.20
N GLN A 247 28.86 -11.81 -24.17
CA GLN A 247 28.02 -13.02 -24.05
C GLN A 247 27.70 -13.24 -22.58
N GLY A 248 26.58 -12.71 -22.11
CA GLY A 248 26.18 -12.73 -20.72
C GLY A 248 25.57 -14.05 -20.26
N ALA A 249 24.91 -14.78 -21.14
CA ALA A 249 24.12 -15.96 -20.83
C ALA A 249 24.86 -17.01 -19.96
N PRO A 250 26.13 -17.37 -20.19
CA PRO A 250 26.82 -18.34 -19.36
C PRO A 250 26.97 -17.90 -17.90
N TYR A 251 27.26 -16.61 -17.68
CA TYR A 251 27.48 -16.04 -16.33
C TYR A 251 26.16 -15.82 -15.61
N ILE A 252 25.18 -15.21 -16.30
CA ILE A 252 23.84 -14.91 -15.78
C ILE A 252 23.15 -16.20 -15.37
N THR A 253 23.18 -17.24 -16.24
CA THR A 253 22.62 -18.57 -15.97
C THR A 253 23.25 -19.21 -14.74
N GLU A 254 24.58 -19.16 -14.61
CA GLU A 254 25.28 -19.73 -13.46
C GLU A 254 24.86 -19.06 -12.15
N ILE A 255 24.81 -17.73 -12.12
CA ILE A 255 24.47 -16.96 -10.91
C ILE A 255 23.01 -17.20 -10.53
N ILE A 256 22.07 -17.15 -11.49
CA ILE A 256 20.65 -17.43 -11.23
C ILE A 256 20.45 -18.86 -10.73
N ASN A 257 21.14 -19.84 -11.32
CA ASN A 257 21.04 -21.24 -10.88
C ASN A 257 21.59 -21.47 -9.47
N ASN A 258 22.53 -20.65 -9.02
CA ASN A 258 23.02 -20.66 -7.64
C ASN A 258 22.07 -19.99 -6.64
N GLY A 259 21.00 -19.34 -7.11
CA GLY A 259 19.98 -18.68 -6.32
C GLY A 259 20.34 -17.24 -5.98
N VAL A 260 19.48 -16.32 -6.42
CA VAL A 260 19.48 -14.90 -6.09
C VAL A 260 18.05 -14.43 -5.90
N GLY A 261 17.78 -13.53 -4.95
CA GLY A 261 16.44 -13.01 -4.70
C GLY A 261 16.01 -11.96 -5.71
N ILE A 262 16.97 -11.18 -6.23
CA ILE A 262 16.74 -10.07 -7.16
C ILE A 262 17.69 -10.18 -8.35
N VAL A 263 17.15 -9.90 -9.54
CA VAL A 263 17.92 -9.68 -10.77
C VAL A 263 17.56 -8.31 -11.33
N ASN A 264 18.52 -7.40 -11.38
CA ASN A 264 18.35 -6.04 -11.92
C ASN A 264 19.14 -5.86 -13.21
N TYR A 265 18.52 -5.26 -14.21
CA TYR A 265 19.17 -4.96 -15.49
C TYR A 265 19.05 -3.50 -15.90
N ARG A 266 20.19 -2.96 -16.36
CA ARG A 266 20.29 -1.64 -17.01
C ARG A 266 21.17 -1.75 -18.27
N GLY A 267 20.68 -1.32 -19.42
CA GLY A 267 21.46 -1.42 -20.65
C GLY A 267 20.66 -1.12 -21.91
N TRP A 268 20.70 -2.04 -22.86
CA TRP A 268 19.87 -2.06 -24.05
C TRP A 268 19.22 -3.43 -24.21
N GLY A 269 17.95 -3.44 -24.60
CA GLY A 269 17.17 -4.64 -24.80
C GLY A 269 16.05 -4.45 -25.81
N ASP A 270 15.36 -5.54 -26.12
CA ASP A 270 14.14 -5.59 -26.91
C ASP A 270 13.24 -6.72 -26.38
N ALA A 271 12.16 -7.05 -27.09
CA ALA A 271 11.23 -8.10 -26.71
C ALA A 271 11.88 -9.49 -26.56
N ASN A 272 13.01 -9.73 -27.22
CA ASN A 272 13.77 -10.98 -27.07
C ASN A 272 14.69 -10.99 -25.84
N GLY A 273 14.98 -9.84 -25.21
CA GLY A 273 15.78 -9.76 -24.00
C GLY A 273 16.92 -8.73 -24.03
N TRP A 274 17.97 -9.01 -23.29
CA TRP A 274 19.10 -8.12 -23.06
C TRP A 274 20.22 -8.36 -24.07
N HIS A 275 20.79 -7.28 -24.59
CA HIS A 275 21.82 -7.39 -25.64
C HIS A 275 23.24 -7.07 -25.17
N TYR A 276 23.37 -6.34 -24.07
CA TYR A 276 24.68 -5.93 -23.55
C TYR A 276 24.68 -5.93 -22.00
N PRO A 277 25.07 -7.02 -21.32
CA PRO A 277 25.44 -8.35 -21.86
C PRO A 277 24.25 -9.11 -22.44
N GLU A 278 24.50 -10.02 -23.40
CA GLU A 278 23.44 -10.81 -24.06
C GLU A 278 22.83 -11.85 -23.11
N PHE A 279 21.51 -11.81 -22.98
CA PHE A 279 20.69 -12.83 -22.31
C PHE A 279 19.28 -12.74 -22.85
N HIS A 280 18.81 -13.78 -23.52
CA HIS A 280 17.60 -13.78 -24.32
C HIS A 280 16.54 -14.77 -23.81
N ALA A 281 15.31 -14.70 -24.33
CA ALA A 281 14.21 -15.60 -24.00
C ALA A 281 14.58 -17.08 -24.14
N ASP A 282 15.34 -17.44 -25.19
CA ASP A 282 15.82 -18.81 -25.38
C ASP A 282 16.79 -19.29 -24.29
N ASP A 283 17.55 -18.40 -23.66
CA ASP A 283 18.50 -18.73 -22.60
C ASP A 283 17.80 -19.18 -21.31
N VAL A 284 16.53 -18.80 -21.12
CA VAL A 284 15.68 -19.25 -20.01
C VAL A 284 15.57 -20.79 -19.98
N ASN A 285 15.59 -21.43 -21.16
CA ASN A 285 15.61 -22.90 -21.26
C ASN A 285 16.83 -23.52 -20.58
N GLY A 286 17.95 -22.79 -20.50
CA GLY A 286 19.18 -23.18 -19.83
C GLY A 286 19.15 -23.05 -18.31
N LEU A 287 18.18 -22.33 -17.75
CA LEU A 287 18.04 -22.17 -16.32
C LEU A 287 17.63 -23.50 -15.65
N ASN A 288 18.13 -23.68 -14.43
CA ASN A 288 17.82 -24.83 -13.57
C ASN A 288 17.78 -24.37 -12.09
N ASN A 289 17.24 -23.18 -11.86
CA ASN A 289 17.16 -22.58 -10.54
C ASN A 289 16.06 -23.18 -9.64
N GLY A 290 15.19 -24.03 -10.18
CA GLY A 290 14.13 -24.65 -9.38
C GLY A 290 13.22 -23.61 -8.75
N TRP A 291 12.96 -23.77 -7.46
CA TRP A 291 12.11 -22.87 -6.67
C TRP A 291 12.81 -21.58 -6.23
N LEU A 292 14.10 -21.40 -6.54
CA LEU A 292 14.84 -20.16 -6.29
C LEU A 292 14.51 -19.15 -7.40
N THR A 293 13.29 -18.63 -7.41
CA THR A 293 12.73 -17.81 -8.50
C THR A 293 12.77 -16.32 -8.16
N PRO A 294 13.82 -15.58 -8.63
CA PRO A 294 13.98 -14.16 -8.32
C PRO A 294 12.88 -13.27 -8.89
N VAL A 295 12.79 -12.05 -8.35
CA VAL A 295 12.10 -10.95 -8.99
C VAL A 295 13.02 -10.31 -10.02
N PHE A 296 12.57 -10.20 -11.28
CA PHE A 296 13.28 -9.53 -12.35
C PHE A 296 12.84 -8.08 -12.48
N MET A 297 13.79 -7.17 -12.45
CA MET A 297 13.59 -5.73 -12.61
C MET A 297 14.42 -5.24 -13.79
N SER A 298 13.78 -5.06 -14.95
CA SER A 298 14.42 -4.76 -16.23
C SER A 298 14.10 -3.34 -16.67
N TYR A 299 14.95 -2.40 -16.31
CA TYR A 299 14.76 -0.98 -16.66
C TYR A 299 15.43 -0.67 -18.00
N VAL A 300 14.89 -1.27 -19.06
CA VAL A 300 15.40 -1.18 -20.43
C VAL A 300 14.27 -1.40 -21.43
N CYS A 301 14.44 -0.86 -22.62
CA CYS A 301 13.48 -0.89 -23.70
C CYS A 301 12.84 -2.27 -23.94
N ASN A 302 11.54 -2.31 -24.12
CA ASN A 302 10.72 -3.37 -24.71
C ASN A 302 10.85 -4.78 -24.11
N SER A 303 11.51 -4.92 -22.96
CA SER A 303 11.74 -6.25 -22.34
C SER A 303 10.49 -6.87 -21.72
N ASN A 304 9.39 -6.10 -21.67
CA ASN A 304 8.09 -6.52 -21.14
C ASN A 304 6.93 -6.20 -22.10
N ASP A 305 7.15 -6.34 -23.39
CA ASP A 305 6.15 -6.15 -24.43
C ASP A 305 5.44 -7.49 -24.73
N PHE A 306 4.48 -7.84 -23.90
CA PHE A 306 3.70 -9.07 -23.97
C PHE A 306 2.65 -9.07 -25.10
N ALA A 307 2.64 -8.05 -25.97
CA ALA A 307 1.88 -8.02 -27.22
C ALA A 307 2.79 -8.06 -28.45
N ASN A 308 4.07 -8.38 -28.27
CA ASN A 308 5.05 -8.40 -29.35
C ASN A 308 4.89 -9.63 -30.24
N SER A 309 5.41 -9.53 -31.46
CA SER A 309 5.50 -10.69 -32.38
C SER A 309 6.55 -11.74 -31.95
N VAL A 310 7.42 -11.39 -31.00
CA VAL A 310 8.28 -12.33 -30.25
C VAL A 310 7.43 -12.88 -29.11
N ASP A 311 6.94 -14.10 -29.26
CA ASP A 311 6.04 -14.75 -28.31
C ASP A 311 6.56 -16.18 -28.02
N PRO A 312 6.85 -16.52 -26.74
CA PRO A 312 6.81 -15.62 -25.57
C PRO A 312 7.90 -14.52 -25.64
N CYS A 313 7.56 -13.30 -25.25
CA CYS A 313 8.56 -12.25 -25.04
C CYS A 313 9.44 -12.58 -23.83
N PHE A 314 10.50 -11.80 -23.61
CA PHE A 314 11.49 -12.10 -22.56
C PHE A 314 10.88 -12.24 -21.17
N SER A 315 9.99 -11.32 -20.78
CA SER A 315 9.32 -11.37 -19.47
C SER A 315 8.42 -12.59 -19.31
N GLU A 316 7.67 -12.95 -20.34
CA GLU A 316 6.81 -14.14 -20.36
C GLU A 316 7.62 -15.42 -20.26
N ALA A 317 8.71 -15.53 -21.03
CA ALA A 317 9.61 -16.68 -20.96
C ALA A 317 10.13 -16.89 -19.53
N MET A 318 10.46 -15.79 -18.80
CA MET A 318 10.89 -15.86 -17.40
C MET A 318 9.79 -16.39 -16.48
N LEU A 319 8.54 -16.00 -16.68
CA LEU A 319 7.44 -16.43 -15.81
C LEU A 319 6.93 -17.83 -16.19
N ARG A 320 6.78 -18.13 -17.48
CA ARG A 320 6.23 -19.42 -17.97
C ARG A 320 7.22 -20.59 -17.81
N GLY A 321 8.52 -20.30 -17.56
CA GLY A 321 9.60 -21.28 -17.57
C GLY A 321 9.45 -22.42 -16.56
N GLY A 322 9.77 -23.64 -16.98
CA GLY A 322 9.83 -24.83 -16.14
C GLY A 322 8.56 -25.67 -16.05
N THR A 323 8.39 -26.36 -14.94
CA THR A 323 7.25 -27.25 -14.68
C THR A 323 6.73 -27.03 -13.26
N THR A 324 5.58 -27.59 -12.92
CA THR A 324 4.97 -27.52 -11.58
C THR A 324 5.82 -28.21 -10.50
N THR A 325 6.80 -29.05 -10.86
CA THR A 325 7.70 -29.73 -9.93
C THR A 325 9.16 -29.26 -10.05
N ASN A 326 9.51 -28.61 -11.12
CA ASN A 326 10.83 -28.03 -11.35
C ASN A 326 10.66 -26.72 -12.14
N PRO A 327 10.19 -25.66 -11.49
CA PRO A 327 10.03 -24.34 -12.12
C PRO A 327 11.39 -23.76 -12.50
N LYS A 328 11.39 -22.71 -13.33
CA LYS A 328 12.57 -21.98 -13.79
C LYS A 328 12.23 -20.50 -13.93
N GLY A 329 13.28 -19.69 -14.07
CA GLY A 329 13.15 -18.25 -14.32
C GLY A 329 12.76 -17.48 -13.08
N GLY A 330 11.81 -16.54 -13.19
CA GLY A 330 11.41 -15.62 -12.13
C GLY A 330 10.00 -15.86 -11.59
N VAL A 331 9.71 -15.23 -10.46
CA VAL A 331 8.37 -15.19 -9.84
C VAL A 331 7.56 -14.00 -10.34
N ALA A 332 8.23 -12.91 -10.69
CA ALA A 332 7.63 -11.70 -11.25
C ALA A 332 8.64 -10.94 -12.13
N PHE A 333 8.13 -10.09 -13.00
CA PHE A 333 8.92 -9.26 -13.90
C PHE A 333 8.36 -7.83 -13.97
N ILE A 334 9.23 -6.83 -13.82
CA ILE A 334 8.90 -5.42 -14.06
C ILE A 334 9.77 -4.92 -15.21
N GLY A 335 9.15 -4.24 -16.17
CA GLY A 335 9.84 -3.62 -17.28
C GLY A 335 8.90 -2.88 -18.21
N PRO A 336 9.43 -2.09 -19.16
CA PRO A 336 8.64 -1.37 -20.13
C PRO A 336 8.32 -2.19 -21.38
N SER A 337 7.20 -1.86 -21.99
CA SER A 337 6.77 -2.38 -23.29
C SER A 337 7.30 -1.58 -24.48
N ASP A 338 7.75 -0.34 -24.30
CA ASP A 338 8.23 0.54 -25.38
C ASP A 338 9.70 0.27 -25.75
N LEU A 339 10.01 0.33 -27.05
CA LEU A 339 11.33 0.10 -27.60
C LEU A 339 12.29 1.32 -27.45
N HIS A 340 11.76 2.52 -27.21
CA HIS A 340 12.52 3.77 -27.23
C HIS A 340 12.61 4.47 -25.88
N THR A 341 12.54 3.72 -24.76
CA THR A 341 12.72 4.30 -23.43
C THR A 341 14.10 4.96 -23.28
N SER A 342 14.14 6.09 -22.59
CA SER A 342 15.37 6.86 -22.38
C SER A 342 16.11 6.47 -21.13
N THR A 343 17.42 6.37 -21.22
CA THR A 343 18.31 5.99 -20.11
C THR A 343 18.10 6.84 -18.86
N LYS A 344 17.94 8.17 -19.00
CA LYS A 344 17.81 9.09 -17.86
C LYS A 344 16.54 8.82 -17.02
N TYR A 345 15.42 8.57 -17.68
CA TYR A 345 14.17 8.29 -16.99
C TYR A 345 14.17 6.88 -16.37
N ASN A 346 14.70 5.90 -17.08
CA ASN A 346 14.89 4.55 -16.55
C ASN A 346 15.82 4.53 -15.33
N ASN A 347 16.84 5.41 -15.28
CA ASN A 347 17.71 5.56 -14.10
C ASN A 347 16.90 6.03 -12.88
N VAL A 348 16.03 7.03 -13.06
CA VAL A 348 15.20 7.56 -11.96
C VAL A 348 14.23 6.52 -11.45
N ILE A 349 13.50 5.83 -12.33
CA ILE A 349 12.56 4.77 -11.91
C ILE A 349 13.30 3.68 -11.14
N ASN A 350 14.46 3.22 -11.66
CA ASN A 350 15.29 2.23 -10.98
C ASN A 350 15.72 2.70 -9.59
N ALA A 351 16.30 3.90 -9.50
CA ALA A 351 16.82 4.42 -8.24
C ALA A 351 15.69 4.68 -7.22
N SER A 352 14.60 5.33 -7.64
CA SER A 352 13.48 5.68 -6.75
C SER A 352 12.69 4.44 -6.29
N MET A 353 12.56 3.42 -7.14
CA MET A 353 11.94 2.17 -6.73
C MET A 353 12.75 1.46 -5.65
N TYR A 354 14.08 1.33 -5.82
CA TYR A 354 14.94 0.73 -4.80
C TYR A 354 15.05 1.59 -3.55
N ASP A 355 15.10 2.91 -3.67
CA ASP A 355 15.06 3.82 -2.52
C ASP A 355 13.79 3.60 -1.68
N ALA A 356 12.63 3.50 -2.35
CA ALA A 356 11.38 3.22 -1.68
C ALA A 356 11.38 1.86 -0.96
N MET A 357 11.94 0.82 -1.59
CA MET A 357 12.01 -0.50 -0.98
C MET A 357 13.01 -0.56 0.18
N ILE A 358 14.20 0.04 0.03
CA ILE A 358 15.29 -0.05 1.00
C ILE A 358 15.06 0.89 2.19
N ASN A 359 14.70 2.15 1.93
CA ASN A 359 14.66 3.19 2.95
C ASN A 359 13.25 3.41 3.51
N TYR A 360 12.19 3.02 2.76
CA TYR A 360 10.81 3.33 3.12
C TYR A 360 9.90 2.09 3.26
N ASN A 361 10.48 0.89 3.29
CA ASN A 361 9.78 -0.38 3.51
C ASN A 361 8.62 -0.65 2.52
N VAL A 362 8.71 -0.16 1.29
CA VAL A 362 7.74 -0.42 0.22
C VAL A 362 8.07 -1.78 -0.40
N HIS A 363 7.53 -2.86 0.17
CA HIS A 363 7.90 -4.21 -0.24
C HIS A 363 7.08 -4.78 -1.41
N GLU A 364 5.88 -4.27 -1.68
CA GLU A 364 5.00 -4.83 -2.70
C GLU A 364 5.29 -4.24 -4.09
N LEU A 365 5.20 -5.07 -5.14
CA LEU A 365 5.62 -4.70 -6.50
C LEU A 365 4.85 -3.51 -7.08
N GLY A 366 3.53 -3.47 -6.94
CA GLY A 366 2.70 -2.38 -7.45
C GLY A 366 3.06 -1.05 -6.81
N PRO A 367 3.02 -0.93 -5.47
CA PRO A 367 3.49 0.26 -4.74
C PRO A 367 4.94 0.64 -5.06
N ALA A 368 5.85 -0.33 -5.17
CA ALA A 368 7.25 -0.04 -5.47
C ALA A 368 7.43 0.54 -6.88
N LEU A 369 6.72 0.00 -7.89
CA LEU A 369 6.74 0.57 -9.24
C LEU A 369 6.18 1.99 -9.26
N MET A 370 5.06 2.23 -8.58
CA MET A 370 4.46 3.57 -8.47
C MET A 370 5.43 4.55 -7.80
N ALA A 371 6.14 4.16 -6.75
CA ALA A 371 7.18 4.98 -6.13
C ALA A 371 8.30 5.32 -7.12
N GLY A 372 8.72 4.36 -7.94
CA GLY A 372 9.68 4.61 -9.02
C GLY A 372 9.18 5.63 -10.04
N GLN A 373 7.91 5.54 -10.43
CA GLN A 373 7.26 6.48 -11.36
C GLN A 373 7.09 7.87 -10.74
N PHE A 374 6.75 7.98 -9.47
CA PHE A 374 6.72 9.27 -8.76
C PHE A 374 8.10 9.93 -8.68
N GLY A 375 9.18 9.16 -8.72
CA GLY A 375 10.52 9.69 -8.90
C GLY A 375 10.64 10.59 -10.13
N LEU A 376 9.97 10.23 -11.25
CA LEU A 376 9.94 11.08 -12.45
C LEU A 376 9.20 12.40 -12.23
N VAL A 377 8.10 12.36 -11.47
CA VAL A 377 7.34 13.57 -11.13
C VAL A 377 8.19 14.53 -10.32
N LYS A 378 9.01 14.00 -9.41
CA LYS A 378 9.93 14.78 -8.58
C LYS A 378 11.11 15.33 -9.38
N GLU A 379 11.81 14.47 -10.12
CA GLU A 379 13.08 14.82 -10.76
C GLU A 379 12.91 15.53 -12.12
N PHE A 380 11.77 15.32 -12.79
CA PHE A 380 11.47 15.93 -14.09
C PHE A 380 10.14 16.68 -14.08
N PRO A 381 9.92 17.66 -13.18
CA PRO A 381 8.62 18.32 -13.01
C PRO A 381 8.14 19.07 -14.27
N ASN A 382 9.05 19.39 -15.19
CA ASN A 382 8.73 20.04 -16.46
C ASN A 382 8.40 19.09 -17.61
N GLN A 383 8.34 17.76 -17.37
CA GLN A 383 8.00 16.73 -18.34
C GLN A 383 6.59 16.18 -18.09
N ASN A 384 5.64 17.09 -17.89
CA ASN A 384 4.28 16.80 -17.40
C ASN A 384 3.15 17.12 -18.41
N GLU A 385 3.49 17.58 -19.63
CA GLU A 385 2.49 17.78 -20.68
C GLU A 385 2.05 16.45 -21.31
N PRO A 386 0.87 16.38 -21.93
CA PRO A 386 0.39 15.15 -22.60
C PRO A 386 1.42 14.61 -23.61
N GLY A 387 1.75 13.33 -23.47
CA GLY A 387 2.75 12.64 -24.29
C GLY A 387 4.22 12.87 -23.86
N GLU A 388 4.46 13.65 -22.83
CA GLU A 388 5.81 13.81 -22.26
C GLU A 388 6.18 12.64 -21.34
N ALA A 389 7.41 12.69 -20.79
CA ALA A 389 8.01 11.54 -20.14
C ALA A 389 7.23 11.03 -18.93
N GLN A 390 6.62 11.89 -18.12
CA GLN A 390 5.88 11.40 -16.95
C GLN A 390 4.71 10.51 -17.38
N GLU A 391 3.79 11.02 -18.23
CA GLU A 391 2.66 10.23 -18.73
C GLU A 391 3.12 8.96 -19.45
N PHE A 392 4.13 9.09 -20.33
CA PHE A 392 4.67 7.98 -21.09
C PHE A 392 5.13 6.83 -20.20
N TYR A 393 5.92 7.12 -19.16
CA TYR A 393 6.48 6.11 -18.27
C TYR A 393 5.46 5.53 -17.29
N PHE A 394 4.38 6.24 -16.98
CA PHE A 394 3.24 5.66 -16.25
C PHE A 394 2.46 4.65 -17.09
N HIS A 395 2.49 4.77 -18.43
CA HIS A 395 1.81 3.81 -19.32
C HIS A 395 2.68 2.59 -19.64
N VAL A 396 3.95 2.79 -20.00
CA VAL A 396 4.72 1.70 -20.62
C VAL A 396 5.32 0.71 -19.62
N TYR A 397 5.45 1.06 -18.34
CA TYR A 397 5.93 0.11 -17.34
C TYR A 397 4.79 -0.78 -16.84
N ASN A 398 4.96 -2.09 -17.00
CA ASN A 398 3.98 -3.10 -16.61
C ASN A 398 4.59 -4.11 -15.63
N ILE A 399 3.72 -4.79 -14.87
CA ILE A 399 4.07 -5.91 -13.99
C ILE A 399 3.52 -7.20 -14.60
N LEU A 400 4.40 -8.14 -14.98
CA LEU A 400 4.00 -9.52 -15.17
C LEU A 400 4.21 -10.30 -13.88
N GLY A 401 3.12 -10.87 -13.36
CA GLY A 401 3.02 -11.53 -12.07
C GLY A 401 1.99 -10.89 -11.16
N ASP A 402 2.03 -11.25 -9.89
CA ASP A 402 1.14 -10.74 -8.84
C ASP A 402 1.58 -9.32 -8.42
N PRO A 403 0.75 -8.27 -8.60
CA PRO A 403 1.13 -6.91 -8.24
C PRO A 403 1.28 -6.67 -6.73
N SER A 404 0.72 -7.54 -5.89
CA SER A 404 0.87 -7.51 -4.43
C SER A 404 1.96 -8.46 -3.91
N LEU A 405 2.79 -9.03 -4.80
CA LEU A 405 3.93 -9.85 -4.40
C LEU A 405 4.91 -8.98 -3.60
N GLN A 406 5.27 -9.47 -2.42
CA GLN A 406 6.31 -8.84 -1.60
C GLN A 406 7.70 -9.21 -2.11
N VAL A 407 8.56 -8.22 -2.29
CA VAL A 407 9.97 -8.41 -2.60
C VAL A 407 10.74 -8.57 -1.30
N TYR A 408 11.42 -9.69 -1.15
CA TYR A 408 12.33 -9.88 -0.03
C TYR A 408 13.68 -9.20 -0.34
N LEU A 409 14.05 -8.24 0.50
CA LEU A 409 15.34 -7.52 0.42
C LEU A 409 16.38 -8.07 1.40
N ASP A 410 16.04 -9.09 2.13
CA ASP A 410 16.88 -9.80 3.08
C ASP A 410 16.24 -11.17 3.35
N THR A 411 16.93 -12.03 4.11
CA THR A 411 16.34 -13.26 4.62
C THR A 411 15.14 -12.94 5.50
N PRO A 412 13.91 -13.35 5.10
CA PRO A 412 12.71 -12.99 5.84
C PRO A 412 12.66 -13.68 7.20
N ASP A 413 12.09 -12.97 8.18
CA ASP A 413 11.81 -13.53 9.50
C ASP A 413 10.55 -14.42 9.48
N SER A 414 10.31 -15.15 10.55
CA SER A 414 9.13 -16.01 10.72
C SER A 414 8.27 -15.57 11.89
N PHE A 415 6.98 -15.86 11.79
CA PHE A 415 6.04 -15.60 12.87
C PHE A 415 5.92 -16.75 13.86
N THR A 416 5.79 -16.41 15.14
CA THR A 416 5.19 -17.25 16.17
C THR A 416 3.79 -16.73 16.46
N ILE A 417 2.76 -17.54 16.21
CA ILE A 417 1.35 -17.19 16.40
C ILE A 417 0.80 -18.02 17.57
N ASN A 418 0.49 -17.36 18.67
CA ASN A 418 -0.18 -17.95 19.81
C ASN A 418 -1.64 -17.48 19.85
N SER A 419 -2.55 -18.34 20.23
CA SER A 419 -3.97 -18.01 20.43
C SER A 419 -4.46 -18.58 21.75
N ASN A 420 -5.51 -17.97 22.30
CA ASN A 420 -6.31 -18.61 23.35
C ASN A 420 -6.88 -19.96 22.88
N ASP A 421 -7.30 -20.79 23.79
CA ASP A 421 -8.16 -21.92 23.47
C ASP A 421 -9.53 -21.38 23.05
N ILE A 422 -10.02 -21.80 21.91
CA ILE A 422 -11.26 -21.29 21.33
C ILE A 422 -12.37 -22.30 21.59
N SER A 423 -13.39 -21.85 22.30
CA SER A 423 -14.62 -22.60 22.50
C SER A 423 -15.77 -21.99 21.70
N SER A 424 -16.68 -22.81 21.24
CA SER A 424 -17.92 -22.33 20.62
C SER A 424 -18.81 -21.52 21.57
N SER A 425 -18.46 -21.44 22.85
CA SER A 425 -19.11 -20.58 23.85
C SER A 425 -18.46 -19.22 24.05
N ASP A 426 -17.25 -18.99 23.51
CA ASP A 426 -16.47 -17.78 23.84
C ASP A 426 -16.71 -16.62 22.87
N GLY A 427 -17.09 -16.91 21.63
CA GLY A 427 -17.47 -15.87 20.66
C GLY A 427 -16.38 -14.88 20.24
N TYR A 428 -15.10 -15.12 20.60
CA TYR A 428 -13.97 -14.29 20.19
C TYR A 428 -12.68 -15.09 20.03
N ILE A 429 -11.75 -14.52 19.31
CA ILE A 429 -10.37 -15.00 19.20
C ILE A 429 -9.40 -13.94 19.70
N HIS A 430 -8.38 -14.37 20.45
CA HIS A 430 -7.26 -13.55 20.86
C HIS A 430 -5.95 -14.17 20.34
N LEU A 431 -5.17 -13.40 19.59
CA LEU A 431 -3.88 -13.81 19.08
C LEU A 431 -2.78 -12.95 19.67
N GLU A 432 -1.61 -13.56 19.91
CA GLU A 432 -0.36 -12.88 20.17
C GLU A 432 0.65 -13.30 19.10
N VAL A 433 1.16 -12.34 18.35
CA VAL A 433 2.05 -12.53 17.21
C VAL A 433 3.40 -11.92 17.50
N SER A 434 4.43 -12.73 17.43
CA SER A 434 5.82 -12.33 17.63
C SER A 434 6.72 -12.81 16.50
N SER A 435 7.88 -12.18 16.37
CA SER A 435 8.96 -12.60 15.48
C SER A 435 9.66 -13.87 16.00
N SER A 436 10.60 -14.41 15.23
CA SER A 436 11.44 -15.52 15.66
C SER A 436 12.28 -15.21 16.90
N SER A 437 12.60 -13.93 17.13
CA SER A 437 13.30 -13.45 18.34
C SER A 437 12.39 -13.29 19.57
N GLY A 438 11.07 -13.42 19.40
CA GLY A 438 10.06 -13.23 20.43
C GLY A 438 9.57 -11.79 20.61
N GLU A 439 10.01 -10.85 19.75
CA GLU A 439 9.54 -9.46 19.78
C GLU A 439 8.12 -9.36 19.20
N PRO A 440 7.22 -8.58 19.81
CA PRO A 440 5.88 -8.36 19.27
C PRO A 440 5.91 -7.77 17.85
N VAL A 441 5.11 -8.31 16.96
CA VAL A 441 5.00 -7.78 15.60
C VAL A 441 3.77 -6.90 15.46
N LYS A 442 3.99 -5.58 15.38
CA LYS A 442 2.97 -4.57 15.09
C LYS A 442 2.59 -4.63 13.60
N ASP A 443 1.34 -4.28 13.30
CA ASP A 443 0.82 -4.16 11.92
C ASP A 443 1.01 -5.43 11.06
N ALA A 444 1.02 -6.61 11.67
CA ALA A 444 0.89 -7.86 10.93
C ALA A 444 -0.57 -8.05 10.52
N VAL A 445 -0.82 -8.26 9.24
CA VAL A 445 -2.16 -8.55 8.72
C VAL A 445 -2.54 -9.97 9.12
N ILE A 446 -3.64 -10.09 9.84
CA ILE A 446 -4.22 -11.37 10.25
C ILE A 446 -5.37 -11.71 9.31
N ALA A 447 -5.38 -12.94 8.85
CA ALA A 447 -6.50 -13.54 8.11
C ALA A 447 -6.92 -14.84 8.77
N ILE A 448 -8.20 -14.98 9.07
CA ILE A 448 -8.77 -16.19 9.66
C ILE A 448 -9.75 -16.79 8.66
N LEU A 449 -9.50 -18.04 8.29
CA LEU A 449 -10.28 -18.75 7.30
C LEU A 449 -10.97 -19.98 7.92
N ASN A 450 -12.13 -20.32 7.37
CA ASN A 450 -12.76 -21.62 7.55
C ASN A 450 -13.12 -22.18 6.17
N ASN A 451 -12.64 -23.38 5.88
CA ASN A 451 -12.85 -24.04 4.59
C ASN A 451 -12.57 -23.15 3.38
N GLY A 452 -11.44 -22.42 3.39
CA GLY A 452 -11.01 -21.51 2.32
C GLY A 452 -11.79 -20.19 2.21
N GLN A 453 -12.74 -19.93 3.13
CA GLN A 453 -13.46 -18.67 3.20
C GLN A 453 -12.89 -17.78 4.31
N LEU A 454 -12.60 -16.53 3.97
CA LEU A 454 -12.17 -15.51 4.93
C LEU A 454 -13.34 -15.14 5.84
N ILE A 455 -13.21 -15.39 7.14
CA ILE A 455 -14.28 -15.14 8.13
C ILE A 455 -13.93 -13.99 9.09
N SER A 456 -12.65 -13.64 9.20
CA SER A 456 -12.17 -12.50 9.97
C SER A 456 -10.83 -12.02 9.43
N LYS A 457 -10.59 -10.73 9.50
CA LYS A 457 -9.30 -10.10 9.17
C LYS A 457 -9.05 -8.84 9.99
N GLY A 458 -7.81 -8.43 10.07
CA GLY A 458 -7.40 -7.17 10.71
C GLY A 458 -5.89 -7.10 10.86
N VAL A 459 -5.43 -6.26 11.77
CA VAL A 459 -4.00 -6.05 12.01
C VAL A 459 -3.66 -6.18 13.48
N THR A 460 -2.43 -6.59 13.77
CA THR A 460 -1.92 -6.64 15.14
C THR A 460 -1.59 -5.25 15.68
N SER A 461 -1.83 -5.05 16.96
CA SER A 461 -1.47 -3.84 17.71
C SER A 461 0.04 -3.71 17.90
N LYS A 462 0.49 -2.63 18.53
CA LYS A 462 1.90 -2.41 18.91
C LYS A 462 2.45 -3.52 19.81
N SER A 463 1.61 -4.14 20.61
CA SER A 463 1.97 -5.29 21.47
C SER A 463 1.89 -6.64 20.75
N GLY A 464 1.67 -6.66 19.43
CA GLY A 464 1.53 -7.88 18.63
C GLY A 464 0.19 -8.60 18.83
N LYS A 465 -0.81 -7.95 19.44
CA LYS A 465 -2.10 -8.56 19.76
C LYS A 465 -3.13 -8.30 18.67
N TYR A 466 -3.97 -9.28 18.43
CA TYR A 466 -5.16 -9.19 17.60
C TYR A 466 -6.33 -9.85 18.34
N VAL A 467 -7.45 -9.15 18.39
CA VAL A 467 -8.71 -9.66 18.97
C VAL A 467 -9.83 -9.38 17.99
N ASP A 468 -10.71 -10.36 17.78
CA ASP A 468 -11.91 -10.16 16.99
C ASP A 468 -13.05 -11.01 17.53
N ASN A 469 -14.28 -10.55 17.31
CA ASN A 469 -15.47 -11.34 17.54
C ASN A 469 -15.57 -12.39 16.44
N LEU A 470 -15.69 -13.63 16.85
CA LEU A 470 -15.76 -14.75 15.92
C LEU A 470 -17.03 -15.55 16.22
N ASN A 471 -17.97 -15.54 15.26
CA ASN A 471 -19.08 -16.50 15.35
C ASN A 471 -18.56 -17.91 15.09
N THR A 472 -18.42 -18.68 16.17
CA THR A 472 -17.87 -20.04 16.14
C THR A 472 -18.95 -21.12 16.02
N ASP A 473 -20.23 -20.75 15.91
CA ASP A 473 -21.32 -21.71 15.82
C ASP A 473 -21.24 -22.56 14.55
N GLY A 474 -21.19 -23.87 14.73
CA GLY A 474 -21.03 -24.83 13.62
C GLY A 474 -19.58 -24.95 13.07
N LEU A 475 -18.62 -24.17 13.56
CA LEU A 475 -17.23 -24.33 13.19
C LEU A 475 -16.56 -25.44 14.02
N THR A 476 -15.72 -26.24 13.37
CA THR A 476 -14.90 -27.27 14.03
C THR A 476 -13.41 -26.91 14.09
N SER A 477 -12.96 -26.08 13.17
CA SER A 477 -11.59 -25.60 13.11
C SER A 477 -11.51 -24.31 12.30
N ILE A 478 -10.44 -23.58 12.50
CA ILE A 478 -10.06 -22.39 11.72
C ILE A 478 -8.60 -22.46 11.35
N GLU A 479 -8.26 -21.80 10.23
CA GLU A 479 -6.90 -21.56 9.78
C GLU A 479 -6.56 -20.09 10.01
N ILE A 480 -5.43 -19.81 10.61
CA ILE A 480 -4.96 -18.47 10.99
C ILE A 480 -3.68 -18.17 10.23
N TYR A 481 -3.66 -17.07 9.53
CA TYR A 481 -2.51 -16.60 8.78
C TYR A 481 -2.06 -15.23 9.29
N ALA A 482 -0.74 -14.99 9.27
CA ALA A 482 -0.12 -13.69 9.54
C ALA A 482 0.77 -13.29 8.38
N ASN A 483 0.68 -12.02 7.94
CA ASN A 483 1.40 -11.49 6.80
C ASN A 483 1.99 -10.11 7.14
N LYS A 484 3.23 -9.87 6.76
CA LYS A 484 3.89 -8.56 6.87
C LYS A 484 5.13 -8.54 5.97
N GLY A 485 5.49 -7.34 5.45
CA GLY A 485 6.74 -7.16 4.71
C GLY A 485 7.96 -7.61 5.51
N GLY A 486 8.87 -8.34 4.87
CA GLY A 486 10.05 -8.91 5.51
C GLY A 486 9.80 -10.19 6.33
N PHE A 487 8.59 -10.77 6.27
CA PHE A 487 8.25 -12.02 6.95
C PHE A 487 7.73 -13.06 5.96
N ILE A 488 8.06 -14.33 6.22
CA ILE A 488 7.40 -15.47 5.57
C ILE A 488 5.95 -15.53 6.07
N GLN A 489 4.99 -15.84 5.20
CA GLN A 489 3.61 -16.01 5.63
C GLN A 489 3.50 -16.99 6.81
N GLY A 490 3.04 -16.52 7.96
CA GLY A 490 2.78 -17.35 9.14
C GLY A 490 1.48 -18.13 8.98
N HIS A 491 1.44 -19.37 9.49
CA HIS A 491 0.25 -20.20 9.48
C HIS A 491 0.14 -21.07 10.73
N THR A 492 -1.05 -21.15 11.27
CA THR A 492 -1.42 -22.13 12.32
C THR A 492 -2.88 -22.51 12.20
N SER A 493 -3.23 -23.70 12.64
CA SER A 493 -4.63 -24.14 12.71
C SER A 493 -5.07 -24.31 14.15
N LYS A 494 -6.34 -24.05 14.42
CA LYS A 494 -6.96 -24.25 15.73
C LYS A 494 -8.26 -25.04 15.61
N THR A 495 -8.38 -26.02 16.49
CA THR A 495 -9.65 -26.75 16.69
C THR A 495 -10.53 -25.93 17.60
N ILE A 496 -11.83 -25.87 17.30
CA ILE A 496 -12.82 -25.20 18.11
C ILE A 496 -13.49 -26.25 19.00
N ASP A 497 -13.33 -26.08 20.31
CA ASP A 497 -14.04 -26.90 21.28
C ASP A 497 -15.56 -26.59 21.19
N GLN A 498 -16.41 -27.61 21.14
CA GLN A 498 -17.87 -27.41 21.08
C GLN A 498 -18.44 -26.84 22.36
N GLY A 499 -17.61 -26.70 23.40
CA GLY A 499 -17.93 -26.03 24.65
C GLY A 499 -19.03 -26.70 25.45
N THR A 500 -18.97 -26.51 26.75
CA THR A 500 -20.06 -26.83 27.67
C THR A 500 -20.76 -25.51 28.04
N SER A 501 -22.08 -25.57 28.18
CA SER A 501 -22.84 -24.46 28.75
C SER A 501 -22.30 -24.11 30.15
N ASN A 502 -22.40 -22.85 30.54
CA ASN A 502 -22.06 -22.41 31.89
C ASN A 502 -22.98 -22.99 32.94
N GLN A 503 -22.74 -22.67 34.21
CA GLN A 503 -23.53 -23.17 35.35
C GLN A 503 -25.05 -22.84 35.30
N TYR A 504 -25.46 -21.88 34.47
CA TYR A 504 -26.84 -21.49 34.23
C TYR A 504 -27.44 -22.19 33.00
N GLY A 505 -26.67 -23.06 32.34
CA GLY A 505 -27.10 -23.74 31.11
C GLY A 505 -27.18 -22.82 29.90
N LEU A 506 -26.45 -21.73 29.90
CA LEU A 506 -26.42 -20.75 28.84
C LEU A 506 -25.12 -20.84 28.02
N LYS A 507 -25.27 -20.72 26.72
CA LYS A 507 -24.16 -20.61 25.74
C LYS A 507 -24.28 -19.29 24.98
N MET A 508 -23.19 -18.57 24.81
CA MET A 508 -23.14 -17.43 23.91
C MET A 508 -23.09 -17.97 22.47
N VAL A 509 -23.96 -17.51 21.60
CA VAL A 509 -24.06 -17.97 20.21
C VAL A 509 -23.81 -16.86 19.21
N ASP A 510 -23.88 -15.61 19.64
CA ASP A 510 -23.53 -14.46 18.82
C ASP A 510 -23.16 -13.27 19.71
N ILE A 511 -22.23 -12.47 19.24
CA ILE A 511 -21.85 -11.21 19.85
C ILE A 511 -21.46 -10.22 18.75
N HIS A 512 -22.08 -9.05 18.76
CA HIS A 512 -21.73 -7.96 17.87
C HIS A 512 -22.00 -6.60 18.51
N THR A 513 -21.31 -5.58 18.03
CA THR A 513 -21.58 -4.21 18.40
C THR A 513 -22.50 -3.54 17.38
N SER A 514 -23.31 -2.62 17.85
CA SER A 514 -24.07 -1.69 17.00
C SER A 514 -23.88 -0.27 17.51
N SER A 515 -23.74 0.67 16.59
CA SER A 515 -23.81 2.10 16.89
C SER A 515 -24.89 2.73 16.02
N GLU A 516 -25.37 3.92 16.40
CA GLU A 516 -26.34 4.66 15.56
C GLU A 516 -25.74 5.03 14.19
N VAL A 517 -24.45 4.98 14.06
CA VAL A 517 -23.69 5.55 12.95
C VAL A 517 -22.97 4.50 12.09
N SER A 518 -22.53 3.38 12.67
CA SER A 518 -21.87 2.31 11.91
C SER A 518 -22.15 0.94 12.51
N GLN A 519 -22.79 0.06 11.76
CA GLN A 519 -23.06 -1.31 12.23
C GLN A 519 -21.77 -2.15 12.17
N GLY A 520 -21.39 -2.71 13.31
CA GLY A 520 -20.30 -3.69 13.42
C GLY A 520 -18.89 -3.14 13.39
N ILE A 521 -18.69 -1.82 13.38
CA ILE A 521 -17.37 -1.18 13.39
C ILE A 521 -17.17 -0.41 14.69
N ASN A 522 -16.22 -0.86 15.50
CA ASN A 522 -15.81 -0.18 16.73
C ASN A 522 -14.63 0.74 16.41
N SER A 523 -14.87 2.01 16.28
CA SER A 523 -13.82 3.02 16.13
C SER A 523 -13.57 3.75 17.45
N LEU A 524 -12.35 4.24 17.62
CA LEU A 524 -11.99 5.04 18.79
C LEU A 524 -12.93 6.25 18.92
N GLY A 525 -13.37 6.54 20.14
CA GLY A 525 -14.31 7.62 20.43
C GLY A 525 -15.78 7.28 20.19
N SER A 526 -16.11 6.17 19.52
CA SER A 526 -17.50 5.83 19.23
C SER A 526 -18.26 5.32 20.46
N PHE A 527 -19.57 5.66 20.51
CA PHE A 527 -20.51 5.06 21.46
C PHE A 527 -21.18 3.85 20.81
N VAL A 528 -21.15 2.72 21.49
CA VAL A 528 -21.68 1.46 20.98
C VAL A 528 -22.63 0.80 21.97
N SER A 529 -23.50 -0.05 21.43
CA SER A 529 -24.27 -1.03 22.17
C SER A 529 -23.74 -2.42 21.85
N LEU A 530 -23.43 -3.20 22.87
CA LEU A 530 -23.01 -4.58 22.72
C LEU A 530 -24.25 -5.47 22.75
N ASN A 531 -24.46 -6.22 21.68
CA ASN A 531 -25.55 -7.16 21.53
C ASN A 531 -25.03 -8.59 21.69
N ILE A 532 -25.55 -9.31 22.67
CA ILE A 532 -25.12 -10.68 22.98
C ILE A 532 -26.34 -11.59 22.83
N LYS A 533 -26.23 -12.62 22.04
CA LYS A 533 -27.27 -13.66 21.91
C LYS A 533 -26.88 -14.87 22.72
N LEU A 534 -27.73 -15.23 23.71
CA LEU A 534 -27.53 -16.37 24.57
C LEU A 534 -28.59 -17.45 24.26
N ALA A 535 -28.16 -18.68 24.08
CA ALA A 535 -29.04 -19.85 23.91
C ALA A 535 -29.10 -20.66 25.20
N ASN A 536 -30.30 -21.17 25.52
CA ASN A 536 -30.50 -22.12 26.60
C ASN A 536 -30.24 -23.55 26.09
N THR A 537 -29.30 -24.22 26.73
CA THR A 537 -28.90 -25.60 26.40
C THR A 537 -29.51 -26.66 27.36
N LEU A 538 -30.34 -26.23 28.31
CA LEU A 538 -31.01 -27.13 29.23
C LEU A 538 -32.35 -27.62 28.67
N ASP A 539 -32.80 -28.80 29.10
CA ASP A 539 -34.12 -29.34 28.82
C ASP A 539 -35.22 -28.69 29.67
N ILE A 540 -34.94 -27.56 30.27
CA ILE A 540 -35.85 -26.74 31.08
C ILE A 540 -35.57 -25.27 30.89
N MET A 541 -36.47 -24.39 31.29
CA MET A 541 -36.25 -22.95 31.29
C MET A 541 -35.03 -22.59 32.16
N SER A 542 -34.11 -21.81 31.63
CA SER A 542 -32.97 -21.30 32.39
C SER A 542 -33.38 -20.28 33.43
N THR A 543 -32.62 -20.17 34.50
CA THR A 543 -32.85 -19.14 35.53
C THR A 543 -32.19 -17.85 35.07
N GLY A 544 -32.95 -16.73 34.97
CA GLY A 544 -32.38 -15.41 34.77
C GLY A 544 -31.56 -14.96 35.97
N PHE A 545 -30.60 -14.10 35.75
CA PHE A 545 -29.76 -13.54 36.80
C PHE A 545 -29.25 -12.14 36.42
N ASP A 546 -28.84 -11.40 37.44
CA ASP A 546 -28.13 -10.12 37.26
C ASP A 546 -26.62 -10.36 37.37
N GLY A 547 -25.88 -9.68 36.57
CA GLY A 547 -24.41 -9.76 36.52
C GLY A 547 -23.75 -8.42 36.28
N ILE A 548 -22.45 -8.46 36.09
CA ILE A 548 -21.61 -7.31 35.77
C ILE A 548 -20.77 -7.67 34.55
N ILE A 549 -20.82 -6.84 33.52
CA ILE A 549 -19.81 -6.83 32.49
C ILE A 549 -18.64 -5.96 32.94
N SER A 550 -17.43 -6.45 32.76
CA SER A 550 -16.18 -5.72 33.12
C SER A 550 -15.21 -5.81 31.96
N PHE A 551 -14.59 -4.68 31.60
CA PHE A 551 -13.51 -4.60 30.60
C PHE A 551 -12.18 -4.32 31.30
N SER A 552 -11.09 -4.90 30.80
CA SER A 552 -9.75 -4.68 31.34
C SER A 552 -9.22 -3.29 31.01
N SER A 553 -9.59 -2.76 29.85
CA SER A 553 -9.23 -1.42 29.34
C SER A 553 -9.98 -1.14 28.02
N GLY A 554 -9.89 0.08 27.55
CA GLY A 554 -10.34 0.45 26.20
C GLY A 554 -11.84 0.70 26.03
N VAL A 555 -12.64 0.58 27.11
CA VAL A 555 -14.08 0.84 27.11
C VAL A 555 -14.48 1.61 28.37
N ASP A 556 -15.36 2.59 28.24
CA ASP A 556 -15.96 3.33 29.34
C ASP A 556 -17.50 3.17 29.32
N PRO A 557 -18.17 2.89 30.46
CA PRO A 557 -17.54 2.57 31.74
C PRO A 557 -16.87 1.18 31.74
N GLU A 558 -15.76 1.03 32.46
CA GLU A 558 -15.07 -0.26 32.60
C GLU A 558 -15.95 -1.35 33.20
N GLN A 559 -16.99 -0.99 33.94
CA GLN A 559 -17.97 -1.94 34.52
C GLN A 559 -19.40 -1.45 34.35
N LYS A 560 -20.30 -2.36 34.01
CA LYS A 560 -21.72 -2.07 33.89
C LYS A 560 -22.60 -3.25 34.32
N PHE A 561 -23.72 -2.96 34.96
CA PHE A 561 -24.71 -3.97 35.30
C PHE A 561 -25.41 -4.51 34.06
N VAL A 562 -25.62 -5.83 34.02
CA VAL A 562 -26.34 -6.53 32.97
C VAL A 562 -27.35 -7.45 33.59
N SER A 563 -28.57 -7.49 33.05
CA SER A 563 -29.63 -8.42 33.47
C SER A 563 -29.84 -9.45 32.37
N ILE A 564 -29.63 -10.71 32.68
CA ILE A 564 -29.81 -11.82 31.77
C ILE A 564 -31.18 -12.46 32.06
N PRO A 565 -32.12 -12.50 31.08
CA PRO A 565 -33.45 -13.02 31.28
C PRO A 565 -33.47 -14.54 31.39
N SER A 566 -34.54 -15.07 31.95
CA SER A 566 -34.86 -16.50 31.84
C SER A 566 -35.20 -16.85 30.40
N ILE A 567 -34.60 -17.91 29.87
CA ILE A 567 -34.78 -18.37 28.48
C ILE A 567 -35.42 -19.73 28.45
N TYR A 568 -36.49 -19.93 27.66
CA TYR A 568 -37.17 -21.20 27.54
C TYR A 568 -36.26 -22.28 26.92
N GLU A 569 -36.63 -23.54 27.17
CA GLU A 569 -35.96 -24.71 26.58
C GLU A 569 -35.83 -24.57 25.07
N GLY A 570 -34.61 -24.73 24.54
CA GLY A 570 -34.31 -24.64 23.11
C GLY A 570 -34.41 -23.26 22.49
N ASP A 571 -34.74 -22.23 23.27
CA ASP A 571 -34.82 -20.84 22.81
C ASP A 571 -33.52 -20.04 23.03
N SER A 572 -33.48 -18.84 22.48
CA SER A 572 -32.42 -17.87 22.70
C SER A 572 -32.99 -16.48 23.04
N ALA A 573 -32.20 -15.67 23.71
CA ALA A 573 -32.53 -14.28 24.01
C ALA A 573 -31.35 -13.34 23.67
N ASN A 574 -31.70 -12.12 23.27
CA ASN A 574 -30.72 -11.06 23.09
C ASN A 574 -30.61 -10.23 24.37
N VAL A 575 -29.37 -9.98 24.78
CA VAL A 575 -29.00 -9.08 25.87
C VAL A 575 -28.27 -7.88 25.24
N VAL A 576 -28.80 -6.71 25.49
CA VAL A 576 -28.22 -5.47 24.97
C VAL A 576 -27.61 -4.64 26.10
N ILE A 577 -26.36 -4.24 25.93
CA ILE A 577 -25.62 -3.41 26.88
C ILE A 577 -25.29 -2.10 26.16
N GLU A 578 -26.08 -1.08 26.45
CA GLU A 578 -26.01 0.22 25.79
C GLU A 578 -24.99 1.17 26.48
N GLY A 579 -24.56 2.23 25.77
CA GLY A 579 -23.77 3.33 26.31
C GLY A 579 -22.37 2.92 26.75
N LEU A 580 -21.71 2.13 25.94
CA LEU A 580 -20.28 1.87 26.04
C LEU A 580 -19.55 2.80 25.09
N GLN A 581 -18.54 3.51 25.56
CA GLN A 581 -17.65 4.30 24.72
C GLN A 581 -16.34 3.55 24.49
N ILE A 582 -15.92 3.47 23.23
CA ILE A 582 -14.64 2.88 22.86
C ILE A 582 -13.56 3.93 23.06
N LEU A 583 -12.77 3.80 24.11
CA LEU A 583 -11.69 4.75 24.41
C LEU A 583 -10.37 4.36 23.75
N GLY A 584 -10.09 3.07 23.60
CA GLY A 584 -8.87 2.54 23.00
C GLY A 584 -7.59 3.26 23.45
N ASN A 585 -6.49 2.75 22.94
CA ASN A 585 -5.20 3.40 23.06
C ASN A 585 -4.65 3.49 21.64
N GLU A 586 -3.95 4.54 21.26
CA GLU A 586 -3.47 4.82 19.88
C GLU A 586 -2.81 3.62 19.16
N HIS A 587 -2.48 2.57 19.89
CA HIS A 587 -1.77 1.41 19.35
C HIS A 587 -2.31 0.07 19.84
N GLU A 588 -3.43 0.04 20.56
CA GLU A 588 -4.10 -1.19 21.01
C GLU A 588 -5.49 -1.26 20.40
N TYR A 589 -5.68 -2.21 19.49
CA TYR A 589 -6.88 -2.33 18.65
C TYR A 589 -7.87 -3.36 19.20
N SER A 590 -7.95 -3.47 20.52
CA SER A 590 -8.84 -4.45 21.15
C SER A 590 -9.22 -4.07 22.56
N ALA A 591 -10.37 -4.58 23.00
CA ALA A 591 -10.76 -4.61 24.41
C ALA A 591 -11.20 -6.04 24.78
N ILE A 592 -10.74 -6.51 25.91
CA ILE A 592 -11.12 -7.81 26.47
C ILE A 592 -11.89 -7.57 27.76
N GLY A 593 -12.99 -8.28 27.93
CA GLY A 593 -13.84 -8.21 29.09
C GLY A 593 -14.48 -9.55 29.44
N SER A 594 -15.22 -9.55 30.53
CA SER A 594 -15.99 -10.72 30.95
C SER A 594 -17.35 -10.33 31.55
N ILE A 595 -18.28 -11.27 31.51
CA ILE A 595 -19.54 -11.17 32.24
C ILE A 595 -19.48 -12.15 33.40
N ALA A 596 -19.62 -11.62 34.62
CA ALA A 596 -19.70 -12.40 35.84
C ALA A 596 -21.07 -12.24 36.51
N ASP A 597 -21.50 -13.26 37.29
CA ASP A 597 -22.62 -13.09 38.17
C ASP A 597 -22.29 -12.19 39.40
N LEU A 598 -23.28 -11.80 40.21
CA LEU A 598 -23.03 -10.93 41.35
C LEU A 598 -22.21 -11.61 42.45
N ASN A 599 -21.91 -12.89 42.38
CA ASN A 599 -21.03 -13.61 43.28
C ASN A 599 -19.58 -13.60 42.78
N GLY A 600 -19.34 -13.04 41.59
CA GLY A 600 -18.01 -12.96 40.96
C GLY A 600 -17.63 -14.21 40.18
N ASN A 601 -18.59 -15.13 39.90
CA ASN A 601 -18.31 -16.27 39.01
C ASN A 601 -18.33 -15.75 37.58
N GLU A 602 -17.22 -15.87 36.88
CA GLU A 602 -17.10 -15.54 35.45
C GLU A 602 -17.90 -16.56 34.62
N LEU A 603 -18.68 -16.06 33.67
CA LEU A 603 -19.64 -16.86 32.88
C LEU A 603 -19.30 -16.82 31.40
N PHE A 604 -18.85 -15.68 30.90
CA PHE A 604 -18.48 -15.45 29.50
C PHE A 604 -17.28 -14.52 29.43
N GLU A 605 -16.31 -14.85 28.64
CA GLU A 605 -15.29 -13.91 28.17
C GLU A 605 -15.74 -13.28 26.85
N ILE A 606 -15.36 -12.04 26.63
CA ILE A 606 -15.69 -11.29 25.42
C ILE A 606 -14.49 -10.52 24.92
N GLY A 607 -14.31 -10.48 23.60
CA GLY A 607 -13.31 -9.66 22.93
C GLY A 607 -13.98 -8.71 21.95
N LEU A 608 -13.58 -7.47 21.94
CA LEU A 608 -14.01 -6.48 20.98
C LEU A 608 -12.83 -6.08 20.11
N LYS A 609 -12.96 -6.23 18.80
CA LYS A 609 -12.05 -5.63 17.83
C LYS A 609 -12.31 -4.13 17.79
N ILE A 610 -11.25 -3.35 17.80
CA ILE A 610 -11.29 -1.90 17.62
C ILE A 610 -10.61 -1.60 16.28
N GLU A 611 -11.30 -0.91 15.40
CA GLU A 611 -10.72 -0.54 14.11
C GLU A 611 -9.67 0.58 14.31
N PRO A 612 -8.50 0.45 13.68
CA PRO A 612 -7.49 1.50 13.71
C PRO A 612 -8.02 2.78 13.02
N ILE A 613 -7.56 3.92 13.49
CA ILE A 613 -7.90 5.20 12.88
C ILE A 613 -7.02 5.40 11.65
N ASN A 614 -7.65 5.49 10.48
CA ASN A 614 -7.00 5.76 9.21
C ASN A 614 -7.46 7.13 8.68
N ILE A 615 -7.07 8.19 9.38
CA ILE A 615 -7.40 9.59 9.02
C ILE A 615 -6.10 10.33 8.72
N ILE A 616 -6.11 11.12 7.64
CA ILE A 616 -5.09 12.11 7.34
C ILE A 616 -5.75 13.50 7.40
N ALA A 617 -5.11 14.45 8.05
CA ALA A 617 -5.52 15.84 8.08
C ALA A 617 -4.41 16.73 7.53
N SER A 618 -4.77 17.67 6.66
CA SER A 618 -3.88 18.67 6.09
C SER A 618 -4.54 20.04 6.04
N ILE A 619 -3.74 21.11 5.99
CA ILE A 619 -4.21 22.47 5.73
C ILE A 619 -4.09 22.73 4.23
N ILE A 620 -5.15 23.25 3.63
CA ILE A 620 -5.20 23.54 2.19
C ILE A 620 -5.11 25.04 1.86
N ASP A 621 -4.95 25.89 2.87
CA ASP A 621 -4.87 27.33 2.66
C ASP A 621 -3.52 27.70 2.04
N ASP A 622 -3.56 28.30 0.85
CA ASP A 622 -2.40 28.75 0.10
C ASP A 622 -2.03 30.20 0.39
N GLY A 623 -0.75 30.55 0.19
CA GLY A 623 -0.27 31.93 0.21
C GLY A 623 -0.29 32.56 1.61
N ILE A 624 -0.22 31.76 2.66
CA ILE A 624 -0.12 32.24 4.05
C ILE A 624 1.19 33.03 4.18
N SER A 625 1.09 34.30 4.59
CA SER A 625 2.26 35.16 4.77
C SER A 625 2.51 35.48 6.23
N GLY A 626 3.74 35.86 6.58
CA GLY A 626 4.02 36.46 7.89
C GLY A 626 3.15 37.71 8.13
N LEU A 627 2.81 37.97 9.36
CA LEU A 627 1.88 39.04 9.79
C LEU A 627 0.45 38.89 9.25
N SER A 628 0.02 37.67 8.92
CA SER A 628 -1.34 37.38 8.45
C SER A 628 -2.25 36.85 9.58
N VAL A 629 -3.57 37.04 9.34
CA VAL A 629 -4.62 36.48 10.20
C VAL A 629 -5.63 35.79 9.30
N PHE A 630 -5.91 34.51 9.53
CA PHE A 630 -6.86 33.72 8.71
C PHE A 630 -7.50 32.60 9.54
N SER A 631 -8.61 32.06 9.03
CA SER A 631 -9.26 30.87 9.61
C SER A 631 -8.89 29.66 8.76
N PRO A 632 -8.18 28.67 9.32
CA PRO A 632 -7.66 27.54 8.56
C PRO A 632 -8.77 26.62 8.05
N THR A 633 -8.62 26.13 6.83
CA THR A 633 -9.45 25.10 6.23
C THR A 633 -8.66 23.79 6.23
N PHE A 634 -9.20 22.76 6.88
CA PHE A 634 -8.60 21.44 6.90
C PHE A 634 -9.25 20.54 5.85
N GLN A 635 -8.43 19.84 5.10
CA GLN A 635 -8.84 18.66 4.38
C GLN A 635 -8.65 17.47 5.28
N ILE A 636 -9.70 16.69 5.50
CA ILE A 636 -9.67 15.45 6.28
C ILE A 636 -10.04 14.30 5.35
N GLU A 637 -9.14 13.34 5.27
CA GLU A 637 -9.29 12.13 4.47
C GLU A 637 -9.47 10.94 5.40
N ASN A 638 -10.57 10.22 5.25
CA ASN A 638 -10.87 9.02 6.01
C ASN A 638 -10.70 7.79 5.13
N TYR A 639 -9.69 7.01 5.39
CA TYR A 639 -9.35 5.77 4.68
C TYR A 639 -9.92 4.51 5.36
N SER A 640 -10.91 4.67 6.21
CA SER A 640 -11.56 3.56 6.91
C SER A 640 -13.06 3.50 6.65
N ALA A 641 -13.67 2.35 6.93
CA ALA A 641 -15.12 2.17 6.92
C ALA A 641 -15.81 2.83 8.13
N ALA A 642 -15.05 3.40 9.06
CA ALA A 642 -15.60 4.08 10.23
C ALA A 642 -16.24 5.43 9.85
N ASN A 643 -17.42 5.71 10.39
CA ASN A 643 -18.06 7.01 10.32
C ASN A 643 -17.91 7.73 11.67
N TYR A 644 -17.23 8.84 11.67
CA TYR A 644 -17.02 9.65 12.89
C TYR A 644 -18.04 10.79 12.90
N SER A 645 -18.99 10.74 13.83
CA SER A 645 -20.02 11.79 14.01
C SER A 645 -19.79 12.58 15.29
N ASP A 646 -20.40 13.76 15.33
CA ASP A 646 -20.33 14.69 16.48
C ASP A 646 -18.89 15.04 16.87
N ILE A 647 -18.05 15.30 15.86
CA ILE A 647 -16.63 15.56 16.03
C ILE A 647 -16.38 17.07 16.18
N ASN A 648 -15.58 17.41 17.17
CA ASN A 648 -14.99 18.73 17.34
C ASN A 648 -13.53 18.70 16.92
N ILE A 649 -13.10 19.69 16.16
CA ILE A 649 -11.70 19.88 15.77
C ILE A 649 -11.07 20.83 16.81
N LEU A 650 -9.97 20.39 17.43
CA LEU A 650 -9.17 21.18 18.35
C LEU A 650 -7.79 21.46 17.72
N ILE A 651 -7.31 22.68 17.87
CA ILE A 651 -6.04 23.13 17.29
C ILE A 651 -5.21 23.82 18.38
N GLN A 652 -3.93 23.47 18.43
CA GLN A 652 -2.94 24.15 19.26
C GLN A 652 -1.68 24.45 18.45
N SER A 653 -1.11 25.64 18.54
CA SER A 653 0.18 25.92 17.93
C SER A 653 1.32 25.30 18.70
N LEU A 654 2.21 24.61 17.99
CA LEU A 654 3.49 24.14 18.50
C LEU A 654 4.64 25.05 18.06
N SER A 655 4.40 25.97 17.10
CA SER A 655 5.39 26.89 16.59
C SER A 655 5.36 28.24 17.33
N ASN A 656 6.54 28.80 17.58
CA ASN A 656 6.67 30.13 18.16
C ASN A 656 6.17 31.21 17.16
N GLY A 657 5.52 32.25 17.70
CA GLY A 657 5.03 33.38 16.89
C GLY A 657 3.71 33.11 16.19
N VAL A 658 3.03 32.02 16.49
CA VAL A 658 1.69 31.71 16.02
C VAL A 658 0.74 31.66 17.18
N GLU A 659 -0.30 32.48 17.16
CA GLU A 659 -1.37 32.50 18.15
C GLU A 659 -2.62 31.87 17.57
N VAL A 660 -3.19 30.91 18.28
CA VAL A 660 -4.46 30.25 17.95
C VAL A 660 -5.56 30.91 18.80
N ILE A 661 -6.51 31.52 18.14
CA ILE A 661 -7.64 32.22 18.79
C ILE A 661 -8.90 31.40 18.49
N GLU A 662 -9.52 30.85 19.51
CA GLU A 662 -10.80 30.15 19.38
C GLU A 662 -11.97 31.15 19.34
N ASP A 663 -12.86 31.00 18.37
CA ASP A 663 -14.13 31.70 18.34
C ASP A 663 -15.23 30.79 18.92
N ASN A 664 -15.47 30.91 20.21
CA ASN A 664 -16.47 30.12 20.95
C ASN A 664 -17.93 30.29 20.46
N SER A 665 -18.17 31.03 19.38
CA SER A 665 -19.53 31.33 18.88
C SER A 665 -20.14 30.23 17.99
N LEU A 666 -19.33 29.26 17.52
CA LEU A 666 -19.76 28.24 16.55
C LEU A 666 -19.29 26.85 17.02
N SER A 667 -20.05 26.19 17.88
CA SER A 667 -19.85 24.75 18.10
C SER A 667 -20.45 23.98 16.93
N THR A 668 -19.65 23.57 15.98
CA THR A 668 -20.10 22.74 14.86
C THR A 668 -19.69 21.30 15.09
N ASN A 669 -20.65 20.46 15.46
CA ASN A 669 -20.46 19.02 15.41
C ASN A 669 -20.27 18.60 13.95
N GLN A 670 -19.08 18.11 13.62
CA GLN A 670 -18.72 17.67 12.29
C GLN A 670 -18.96 16.17 12.14
N THR A 671 -19.15 15.72 10.91
CA THR A 671 -19.19 14.29 10.58
C THR A 671 -18.15 14.00 9.52
N ILE A 672 -17.31 13.00 9.76
CA ILE A 672 -16.31 12.52 8.81
C ILE A 672 -16.81 11.18 8.28
N PRO A 673 -17.38 11.14 7.06
CA PRO A 673 -17.94 9.91 6.48
C PRO A 673 -16.87 8.86 6.18
N PRO A 674 -17.23 7.58 6.05
CA PRO A 674 -16.33 6.52 5.59
C PRO A 674 -15.78 6.84 4.19
N PHE A 675 -14.54 6.45 3.94
CA PHE A 675 -13.87 6.52 2.64
C PHE A 675 -14.09 7.86 1.93
N SER A 676 -13.95 8.97 2.67
CA SER A 676 -14.27 10.30 2.17
C SER A 676 -13.12 11.28 2.33
N THR A 677 -13.07 12.23 1.41
CA THR A 677 -12.29 13.46 1.54
C THR A 677 -13.27 14.61 1.76
N SER A 678 -13.10 15.33 2.84
CA SER A 678 -14.00 16.42 3.22
C SER A 678 -13.23 17.64 3.70
N LEU A 679 -13.77 18.83 3.39
CA LEU A 679 -13.18 20.10 3.78
C LEU A 679 -13.93 20.63 5.01
N TYR A 680 -13.17 21.02 6.02
CA TYR A 680 -13.69 21.58 7.27
C TYR A 680 -13.08 22.93 7.55
N GLN A 681 -13.91 23.97 7.52
CA GLN A 681 -13.52 25.26 8.03
C GLN A 681 -13.69 25.29 9.55
N THR A 682 -12.65 25.69 10.25
CA THR A 682 -12.65 25.71 11.72
C THR A 682 -13.16 27.03 12.30
N ASP A 683 -13.56 27.00 13.56
CA ASP A 683 -13.94 28.19 14.34
C ASP A 683 -12.70 28.90 14.94
N TYR A 684 -11.50 28.42 14.57
CA TYR A 684 -10.25 29.03 15.01
C TYR A 684 -9.75 30.08 14.03
N THR A 685 -9.10 31.08 14.58
CA THR A 685 -8.34 32.05 13.81
C THR A 685 -6.87 31.92 14.18
N LEU A 686 -6.02 31.75 13.15
CA LEU A 686 -4.58 31.77 13.32
C LEU A 686 -4.06 33.20 13.10
N SER A 687 -3.31 33.72 14.04
CA SER A 687 -2.56 34.95 13.92
C SER A 687 -1.07 34.63 13.78
N ILE A 688 -0.54 34.83 12.58
CA ILE A 688 0.87 34.59 12.27
C ILE A 688 1.64 35.86 12.55
N GLY A 689 2.64 35.77 13.38
CA GLY A 689 3.57 36.89 13.69
C GLY A 689 4.54 37.18 12.55
N ASP A 690 5.61 37.90 12.85
CA ASP A 690 6.68 38.19 11.89
C ASP A 690 7.56 36.94 11.70
N ILE A 691 7.04 35.99 10.90
CA ILE A 691 7.69 34.73 10.58
C ILE A 691 8.19 34.81 9.14
N PRO A 692 9.48 34.50 8.88
CA PRO A 692 10.04 34.52 7.52
C PRO A 692 9.35 33.56 6.57
N SER A 693 9.26 33.95 5.29
CA SER A 693 8.81 33.05 4.22
C SER A 693 9.73 31.82 4.13
N GLY A 694 9.14 30.67 3.90
CA GLY A 694 9.83 29.38 3.91
C GLY A 694 9.91 28.71 5.28
N SER A 695 9.46 29.37 6.35
CA SER A 695 9.37 28.75 7.66
C SER A 695 8.19 27.80 7.74
N THR A 696 8.39 26.64 8.33
CA THR A 696 7.32 25.67 8.62
C THR A 696 6.64 26.00 9.94
N ILE A 697 5.33 26.01 9.94
CA ILE A 697 4.48 26.11 11.13
C ILE A 697 3.89 24.74 11.40
N THR A 698 4.01 24.29 12.63
CA THR A 698 3.44 23.04 13.12
C THR A 698 2.28 23.33 14.07
N LEU A 699 1.12 22.76 13.79
CA LEU A 699 -0.06 22.76 14.66
C LEU A 699 -0.30 21.34 15.18
N LEU A 700 -0.65 21.24 16.45
CA LEU A 700 -1.28 20.04 16.99
C LEU A 700 -2.76 20.07 16.59
N PHE A 701 -3.16 19.11 15.77
CA PHE A 701 -4.53 18.88 15.32
C PHE A 701 -5.13 17.70 16.08
N GLN A 702 -6.31 17.87 16.64
CA GLN A 702 -6.96 16.82 17.41
C GLN A 702 -8.44 16.71 17.00
N LEU A 703 -8.94 15.48 16.97
CA LEU A 703 -10.36 15.18 16.86
C LEU A 703 -10.88 14.70 18.21
N GLN A 704 -11.96 15.32 18.65
CA GLN A 704 -12.62 15.04 19.91
C GLN A 704 -14.08 14.66 19.67
N ASN A 705 -14.53 13.60 20.35
CA ASN A 705 -15.95 13.26 20.46
C ASN A 705 -16.34 13.38 21.94
N ALA A 706 -17.42 14.11 22.22
CA ALA A 706 -17.78 14.51 23.57
C ALA A 706 -16.57 15.13 24.31
N ASP A 707 -16.12 14.55 25.41
CA ASP A 707 -14.98 15.04 26.20
C ASP A 707 -13.67 14.27 25.94
N SER A 708 -13.66 13.32 24.96
CA SER A 708 -12.52 12.45 24.71
C SER A 708 -11.83 12.76 23.39
N VAL A 709 -10.55 13.10 23.42
CA VAL A 709 -9.68 13.18 22.23
C VAL A 709 -9.35 11.75 21.82
N PHE A 710 -9.76 11.37 20.60
CA PHE A 710 -9.51 10.04 20.05
C PHE A 710 -8.48 10.03 18.91
N TYR A 711 -8.08 11.21 18.43
CA TYR A 711 -7.12 11.38 17.35
C TYR A 711 -6.30 12.64 17.60
N SER A 712 -4.99 12.55 17.45
CA SER A 712 -4.07 13.66 17.69
C SER A 712 -2.88 13.55 16.74
N ASN A 713 -2.61 14.62 16.01
CA ASN A 713 -1.50 14.66 15.07
C ASN A 713 -0.97 16.06 14.80
N ASN A 714 0.26 16.14 14.31
CA ASN A 714 0.84 17.37 13.84
C ASN A 714 0.46 17.61 12.38
N VAL A 715 0.00 18.82 12.09
CA VAL A 715 -0.25 19.31 10.74
C VAL A 715 0.70 20.46 10.48
N GLU A 716 1.39 20.42 9.35
CA GLU A 716 2.40 21.40 8.98
C GLU A 716 1.99 22.18 7.73
N PHE A 717 2.36 23.44 7.69
CA PHE A 717 2.23 24.28 6.51
C PHE A 717 3.35 25.32 6.46
N SER A 718 3.67 25.81 5.27
CA SER A 718 4.74 26.80 5.06
C SER A 718 4.20 28.22 5.02
N VAL A 719 4.96 29.17 5.59
CA VAL A 719 4.69 30.59 5.47
C VAL A 719 5.29 31.11 4.18
N GLY A 720 4.46 31.68 3.31
CA GLY A 720 4.87 32.20 2.01
C GLY A 720 5.28 31.12 1.01
N SER A 721 5.48 31.50 -0.22
CA SER A 721 6.14 30.65 -1.20
C SER A 721 7.64 30.94 -1.19
N VAL A 722 8.45 29.92 -1.03
CA VAL A 722 9.87 30.01 -1.39
C VAL A 722 9.92 29.93 -2.91
N SER A 723 10.44 30.98 -3.55
CA SER A 723 10.72 30.90 -4.98
C SER A 723 11.76 29.79 -5.18
N GLN A 724 11.46 28.82 -6.00
CA GLN A 724 12.41 27.77 -6.36
C GLN A 724 13.65 28.31 -7.08
N ASN A 725 13.61 29.59 -7.50
CA ASN A 725 14.66 30.28 -8.25
C ASN A 725 15.53 31.16 -7.36
N VAL A 726 15.44 31.06 -6.05
CA VAL A 726 16.28 31.78 -5.09
C VAL A 726 16.78 30.83 -4.01
N PRO A 727 18.04 30.97 -3.59
CA PRO A 727 18.64 30.06 -2.62
C PRO A 727 17.89 30.10 -1.29
N VAL A 728 17.87 28.96 -0.62
CA VAL A 728 17.31 28.84 0.73
C VAL A 728 18.04 29.79 1.67
N SER A 729 17.31 30.46 2.57
CA SER A 729 17.82 31.40 3.58
C SER A 729 19.11 30.91 4.23
N PRO A 730 20.00 31.83 4.66
CA PRO A 730 21.25 31.42 5.24
C PRO A 730 21.02 30.48 6.41
N SER A 731 21.85 29.44 6.49
CA SER A 731 21.87 28.53 7.62
C SER A 731 22.11 29.30 8.92
N GLU A 732 21.91 28.67 10.08
CA GLU A 732 22.24 29.22 11.40
C GLU A 732 23.66 29.80 11.51
N TYR A 733 24.57 29.32 10.65
CA TYR A 733 25.96 29.78 10.54
C TYR A 733 26.18 30.82 9.43
N GLY A 734 25.13 31.27 8.73
CA GLY A 734 25.21 32.29 7.69
C GLY A 734 25.68 31.80 6.31
N TYR A 735 25.65 30.45 6.06
CA TYR A 735 25.98 29.90 4.75
C TYR A 735 24.73 29.87 3.87
N TRP A 736 24.92 30.13 2.60
CA TRP A 736 23.92 30.00 1.53
C TRP A 736 24.23 28.76 0.70
N ALA A 737 23.22 27.97 0.38
CA ALA A 737 23.32 26.90 -0.59
C ALA A 737 22.64 27.35 -1.90
N TYR A 738 23.36 27.17 -3.01
CA TYR A 738 22.89 27.51 -4.36
C TYR A 738 22.78 26.23 -5.19
N ASP A 739 21.76 26.16 -6.04
CA ASP A 739 21.65 25.15 -7.07
C ASP A 739 21.41 25.81 -8.45
N ASP A 740 21.32 25.02 -9.50
CA ASP A 740 21.17 25.49 -10.87
C ASP A 740 19.78 26.09 -11.17
N THR A 741 18.84 26.01 -10.25
CA THR A 741 17.52 26.64 -10.36
C THR A 741 17.46 28.05 -9.76
N ASP A 742 18.47 28.47 -9.02
CA ASP A 742 18.59 29.80 -8.36
C ASP A 742 18.89 30.94 -9.36
N VAL A 743 18.24 30.94 -10.49
CA VAL A 743 18.55 31.84 -11.63
C VAL A 743 18.09 33.29 -11.42
N ASP A 744 17.18 33.51 -10.46
CA ASP A 744 16.61 34.85 -10.19
C ASP A 744 17.36 35.61 -9.08
N PHE A 745 18.42 35.02 -8.52
CA PHE A 745 19.19 35.63 -7.45
C PHE A 745 20.49 36.26 -7.99
N ASP A 746 20.66 37.56 -7.79
CA ASP A 746 21.78 38.33 -8.36
C ASP A 746 23.20 37.81 -8.00
N LEU A 747 23.32 37.08 -6.90
CA LEU A 747 24.57 36.49 -6.42
C LEU A 747 24.70 35.01 -6.75
N SER A 748 23.75 34.44 -7.48
CA SER A 748 23.83 33.06 -7.89
C SER A 748 25.05 32.80 -8.78
N PRO A 749 25.84 31.76 -8.50
CA PRO A 749 26.96 31.39 -9.35
C PRO A 749 26.46 30.85 -10.69
N THR A 750 27.28 31.00 -11.72
CA THR A 750 27.03 30.32 -12.99
C THR A 750 27.53 28.87 -12.87
N PHE A 751 26.64 27.92 -12.96
CA PHE A 751 27.00 26.49 -12.91
C PHE A 751 27.46 26.04 -14.30
N GLU A 752 28.76 25.75 -14.45
CA GLU A 752 29.35 25.27 -15.71
C GLU A 752 29.68 23.76 -15.68
N TRP A 753 29.37 23.09 -14.57
CA TRP A 753 29.61 21.65 -14.42
C TRP A 753 28.33 20.84 -14.64
N VAL A 754 28.51 19.61 -15.06
CA VAL A 754 27.44 18.65 -15.19
C VAL A 754 27.28 17.93 -13.85
N GLU A 755 26.11 17.99 -13.29
CA GLU A 755 25.75 17.23 -12.07
C GLU A 755 26.04 15.75 -12.26
N LEU A 756 26.64 15.12 -11.26
CA LEU A 756 26.95 13.69 -11.26
C LEU A 756 25.80 12.84 -10.72
N ASP A 757 24.67 13.46 -10.39
CA ASP A 757 23.51 12.74 -9.90
C ASP A 757 23.05 11.69 -10.92
N PRO A 758 22.96 10.41 -10.54
CA PRO A 758 22.49 9.34 -11.43
C PRO A 758 21.10 9.59 -12.01
N SER A 759 20.23 10.33 -11.29
CA SER A 759 18.90 10.68 -11.75
C SER A 759 18.90 11.56 -13.00
N PHE A 760 19.93 12.38 -13.19
CA PHE A 760 20.09 13.19 -14.39
C PHE A 760 20.88 12.52 -15.51
N GLY A 761 21.27 11.27 -15.31
CA GLY A 761 22.06 10.56 -16.31
C GLY A 761 23.44 11.17 -16.53
N GLY A 762 24.01 11.78 -15.50
CA GLY A 762 25.24 12.54 -15.55
C GLY A 762 26.28 11.96 -16.50
N SER A 763 26.70 12.74 -17.48
CA SER A 763 27.66 12.32 -18.50
C SER A 763 29.09 12.68 -18.12
N GLY A 764 29.27 13.35 -17.01
CA GLY A 764 30.50 13.94 -16.71
C GLY A 764 31.07 13.59 -15.37
N ALA A 765 31.80 12.57 -15.30
CA ALA A 765 32.79 12.53 -14.24
C ALA A 765 33.92 13.48 -14.57
N ASN A 766 34.21 14.37 -13.73
CA ASN A 766 35.55 14.95 -13.62
C ASN A 766 36.14 14.57 -12.30
#